data_42f95157e12a9a021255dbd295e27d21
#
_entry.id   42f95157e12a9a021255dbd295e27d21
#
_cell.length_a   1.000
_cell.length_b   1.000
_cell.length_c   1.000
_cell.angle_alpha   90.00
_cell.angle_beta   90.00
_cell.angle_gamma   90.00
#
_symmetry.space_group_name_H-M   'P 1'
#
loop_
_entity.id
_entity.type
_entity.pdbx_description
1 polymer ?
#
loop_
_entity_poly.entity_id
_entity_poly.type
_entity_poly.pdbx_seq_one_letter_code
_entity_poly.pdbx_strand_id
1 'polypeptide(L)'
;MNVRLSLAALSLAAALPAADLPMGQVIAIDGSAVVLEFGPAAQLTPGSMVALYGAGAVQRHPLTKEIIAERRTLVAKAQLTTHEQGRWQALLRWSATGAALTVGADAVPLPAEAAPNAAPLLATAANLRQTAGTSTLAQIAGSDADGDAVAYRWRLDGPVGRSGLLATDHTRLPQVQWLAAGLPGDASLVLIATDQWGQRSEARYPLSSVALDDPRKRALKPLTSRGTGREHELACLTRLANGTWMGAGQADGKLWIISPAWELASSLPSSEVREPIALATRGDELLVLDANRRAVLVLGPDHALRATIGGFARPTGMTVLPDGTVVVADQESGGLLVHERSGAFRARLGRPGKEAGDFQRLIKVACAPDGTLLALDAQTRQVHRFDRWMTRLSSYVVPGEPANQPVDVAPHPRGVLVLLQDGQVIVFDAKGHPGEALPSLAAGKLGVEPGRASTLHVEPDGDTLVLFGESGLIARYSPDGRLYGVRGANLRAGTSWQADGQGRVLAWDADQGLTLCDAAGWRTARLELPVSAGGMFSAASAIALAPDGTAMVISDPKQKVIRRYELPGTGKFLVFGQPGSNPGQFESITSLAMDEAGRTWAVDAESHRLSVFNPDGTLLAAVTGTGRTTADLIEPTLVAAGPESIYVVDADRIEVKKFRLDAAARTLVHAGTTGGKGGAPGQFRNPVALGVDRAGLLYVLDGSRQDLQVIDYRGSSAVTILVKPMKDLGLDSIRGGAIAPDGQVWLAGDGRLNGFTW
;
A
#
# COMPACT_ATOMS: atom_id res chain seq x y z
N MET A 1 -15.87 -38.01 -30.37
CA MET A 1 -16.18 -37.15 -31.55
C MET A 1 -14.92 -36.33 -31.81
N ASN A 2 -14.11 -36.79 -32.81
CA ASN A 2 -12.84 -36.12 -33.14
C ASN A 2 -13.16 -34.76 -33.77
N VAL A 3 -12.90 -33.67 -33.04
CA VAL A 3 -12.94 -32.30 -33.60
C VAL A 3 -11.60 -32.09 -34.30
N ARG A 4 -11.64 -31.90 -35.60
CA ARG A 4 -10.43 -31.61 -36.41
C ARG A 4 -9.79 -30.32 -35.93
N LEU A 5 -8.46 -30.28 -35.95
CA LEU A 5 -7.67 -29.06 -35.74
C LEU A 5 -8.25 -27.89 -36.55
N SER A 6 -8.49 -26.77 -35.89
CA SER A 6 -8.97 -25.58 -36.61
C SER A 6 -7.85 -24.97 -37.46
N LEU A 7 -8.19 -24.40 -38.61
CA LEU A 7 -7.23 -23.70 -39.49
C LEU A 7 -6.45 -22.58 -38.77
N ALA A 8 -7.01 -22.03 -37.70
CA ALA A 8 -6.33 -21.04 -36.85
C ALA A 8 -5.17 -21.62 -36.03
N ALA A 9 -5.18 -22.94 -35.75
CA ALA A 9 -4.06 -23.63 -35.16
C ALA A 9 -2.84 -23.69 -36.10
N LEU A 10 -3.10 -23.86 -37.38
CA LEU A 10 -2.08 -23.82 -38.42
C LEU A 10 -1.51 -22.40 -38.66
N SER A 11 -2.30 -21.35 -38.49
CA SER A 11 -1.81 -19.96 -38.61
C SER A 11 -0.93 -19.50 -37.44
N LEU A 12 -1.11 -20.09 -36.23
CA LEU A 12 -0.19 -19.87 -35.12
C LEU A 12 1.16 -20.58 -35.36
N ALA A 13 1.15 -21.74 -35.99
CA ALA A 13 2.35 -22.46 -36.35
C ALA A 13 3.14 -21.78 -37.50
N ALA A 14 2.47 -21.02 -38.36
CA ALA A 14 3.11 -20.31 -39.48
C ALA A 14 3.91 -19.05 -39.08
N ALA A 15 3.80 -18.59 -37.84
CA ALA A 15 4.57 -17.44 -37.32
C ALA A 15 5.93 -17.86 -36.71
N LEU A 16 6.17 -19.13 -36.52
CA LEU A 16 7.48 -19.68 -36.19
C LEU A 16 8.16 -20.16 -37.49
N PRO A 17 9.50 -20.04 -37.64
CA PRO A 17 10.16 -20.68 -38.76
C PRO A 17 9.80 -22.16 -38.70
N ALA A 18 9.20 -22.67 -39.75
CA ALA A 18 8.51 -23.93 -39.98
C ALA A 18 9.10 -25.18 -39.26
N ALA A 19 9.10 -25.21 -37.96
CA ALA A 19 9.12 -26.43 -37.18
C ALA A 19 7.66 -26.69 -36.79
N ASP A 20 7.08 -27.75 -37.36
CA ASP A 20 5.74 -28.21 -36.98
C ASP A 20 5.66 -28.41 -35.48
N LEU A 21 5.08 -27.43 -34.78
CA LEU A 21 4.79 -27.59 -33.35
C LEU A 21 3.79 -28.74 -33.24
N PRO A 22 4.11 -29.79 -32.48
CA PRO A 22 3.22 -30.90 -32.28
C PRO A 22 2.00 -30.43 -31.54
N MET A 23 0.87 -30.35 -32.20
CA MET A 23 -0.41 -29.97 -31.64
C MET A 23 -1.22 -31.18 -31.28
N GLY A 24 -1.85 -31.13 -30.13
CA GLY A 24 -2.70 -32.21 -29.65
C GLY A 24 -4.10 -31.69 -29.26
N GLN A 25 -4.94 -32.63 -28.87
CA GLN A 25 -6.33 -32.34 -28.43
C GLN A 25 -6.66 -33.06 -27.13
N VAL A 26 -7.54 -32.45 -26.35
CA VAL A 26 -8.19 -33.09 -25.21
C VAL A 26 -9.27 -34.03 -25.70
N ILE A 27 -9.11 -35.33 -25.47
CA ILE A 27 -10.05 -36.36 -25.92
C ILE A 27 -10.95 -36.91 -24.80
N ALA A 28 -10.53 -36.77 -23.55
CA ALA A 28 -11.36 -37.09 -22.39
C ALA A 28 -10.96 -36.26 -21.18
N ILE A 29 -11.91 -36.00 -20.27
CA ILE A 29 -11.72 -35.30 -19.03
C ILE A 29 -12.42 -36.11 -17.92
N ASP A 30 -11.68 -36.39 -16.83
CA ASP A 30 -12.21 -37.06 -15.63
C ASP A 30 -11.65 -36.38 -14.40
N GLY A 31 -12.42 -35.44 -13.85
CA GLY A 31 -12.00 -34.61 -12.72
C GLY A 31 -10.75 -33.79 -13.05
N SER A 32 -9.65 -34.08 -12.38
CA SER A 32 -8.33 -33.47 -12.62
C SER A 32 -7.46 -34.22 -13.63
N ALA A 33 -7.92 -35.36 -14.13
CA ALA A 33 -7.21 -36.14 -15.15
C ALA A 33 -7.75 -35.81 -16.55
N VAL A 34 -6.87 -35.64 -17.49
CA VAL A 34 -7.20 -35.42 -18.91
C VAL A 34 -6.45 -36.41 -19.79
N VAL A 35 -7.09 -36.83 -20.86
CA VAL A 35 -6.48 -37.66 -21.89
C VAL A 35 -6.23 -36.80 -23.12
N LEU A 36 -5.00 -36.81 -23.59
CA LEU A 36 -4.54 -36.00 -24.72
C LEU A 36 -4.05 -36.86 -25.84
N GLU A 37 -4.33 -36.50 -27.08
CA GLU A 37 -3.82 -37.11 -28.27
C GLU A 37 -2.99 -36.10 -29.06
N PHE A 38 -1.77 -36.46 -29.43
CA PHE A 38 -0.84 -35.61 -30.19
C PHE A 38 -0.49 -36.29 -31.51
N GLY A 39 -0.19 -35.47 -32.52
CA GLY A 39 0.31 -35.97 -33.79
C GLY A 39 1.68 -36.67 -33.66
N PRO A 40 2.05 -37.49 -34.64
CA PRO A 40 3.24 -38.36 -34.57
C PRO A 40 4.58 -37.61 -34.49
N ALA A 41 4.60 -36.34 -34.80
CA ALA A 41 5.80 -35.48 -34.70
C ALA A 41 6.10 -34.95 -33.28
N ALA A 42 5.22 -35.19 -32.30
CA ALA A 42 5.39 -34.68 -30.95
C ALA A 42 6.45 -35.48 -30.17
N GLN A 43 7.60 -34.89 -29.93
CA GLN A 43 8.62 -35.47 -29.05
C GLN A 43 8.30 -35.08 -27.57
N LEU A 44 7.39 -35.85 -26.97
CA LEU A 44 6.93 -35.61 -25.59
C LEU A 44 7.46 -36.72 -24.67
N THR A 45 7.74 -36.34 -23.43
CA THR A 45 8.18 -37.25 -22.37
C THR A 45 7.25 -37.15 -21.17
N PRO A 46 7.15 -38.17 -20.30
CA PRO A 46 6.50 -38.03 -19.02
C PRO A 46 7.11 -36.87 -18.24
N GLY A 47 6.24 -36.03 -17.59
CA GLY A 47 6.66 -34.80 -16.93
C GLY A 47 6.55 -33.55 -17.80
N SER A 48 6.48 -33.66 -19.13
CA SER A 48 6.28 -32.51 -20.01
C SER A 48 4.98 -31.80 -19.71
N MET A 49 5.01 -30.46 -19.81
CA MET A 49 3.86 -29.59 -19.59
C MET A 49 3.17 -29.26 -20.91
N VAL A 50 1.86 -29.15 -20.85
CA VAL A 50 1.02 -28.76 -21.99
C VAL A 50 0.03 -27.66 -21.56
N ALA A 51 -0.15 -26.67 -22.41
CA ALA A 51 -1.19 -25.66 -22.26
C ALA A 51 -2.45 -26.15 -23.01
N LEU A 52 -3.60 -26.00 -22.35
CA LEU A 52 -4.92 -26.36 -22.88
C LEU A 52 -5.72 -25.11 -23.20
N TYR A 53 -6.13 -24.98 -24.46
CA TYR A 53 -6.84 -23.80 -24.94
C TYR A 53 -8.27 -24.20 -25.31
N GLY A 54 -9.24 -23.51 -24.70
CA GLY A 54 -10.65 -23.63 -25.06
C GLY A 54 -10.98 -22.91 -26.35
N ALA A 55 -12.05 -23.37 -27.03
CA ALA A 55 -12.60 -22.67 -28.18
C ALA A 55 -12.99 -21.25 -27.82
N GLY A 56 -12.51 -20.28 -28.58
CA GLY A 56 -12.82 -18.87 -28.41
C GLY A 56 -13.81 -18.33 -29.43
N ALA A 57 -14.09 -17.03 -29.37
CA ALA A 57 -14.96 -16.38 -30.34
C ALA A 57 -14.35 -16.40 -31.74
N VAL A 58 -15.10 -16.89 -32.69
CA VAL A 58 -14.72 -16.97 -34.12
C VAL A 58 -15.01 -15.62 -34.78
N GLN A 59 -13.99 -14.96 -35.28
CA GLN A 59 -14.14 -13.74 -36.06
C GLN A 59 -14.28 -14.12 -37.56
N ARG A 60 -15.40 -13.73 -38.16
CA ARG A 60 -15.68 -13.97 -39.55
C ARG A 60 -15.54 -12.73 -40.39
N HIS A 61 -15.08 -12.88 -41.62
CA HIS A 61 -15.05 -11.79 -42.56
C HIS A 61 -16.48 -11.26 -42.80
N PRO A 62 -16.73 -9.94 -42.72
CA PRO A 62 -18.07 -9.41 -42.76
C PRO A 62 -18.84 -9.73 -44.05
N LEU A 63 -18.17 -9.88 -45.19
CA LEU A 63 -18.77 -10.14 -46.49
C LEU A 63 -18.70 -11.62 -46.86
N THR A 64 -17.51 -12.26 -46.80
CA THR A 64 -17.35 -13.66 -47.28
C THR A 64 -17.78 -14.71 -46.25
N LYS A 65 -17.99 -14.28 -44.97
CA LYS A 65 -18.25 -15.17 -43.83
C LYS A 65 -17.14 -16.19 -43.50
N GLU A 66 -16.04 -16.10 -44.16
CA GLU A 66 -14.86 -16.92 -43.87
C GLU A 66 -14.29 -16.59 -42.50
N ILE A 67 -13.74 -17.59 -41.82
CA ILE A 67 -13.10 -17.42 -40.51
C ILE A 67 -11.76 -16.70 -40.71
N ILE A 68 -11.65 -15.49 -40.21
CA ILE A 68 -10.44 -14.67 -40.28
C ILE A 68 -9.53 -14.97 -39.10
N ALA A 69 -10.12 -15.16 -37.91
CA ALA A 69 -9.40 -15.49 -36.69
C ALA A 69 -10.31 -16.25 -35.72
N GLU A 70 -9.72 -17.17 -34.98
CA GLU A 70 -10.36 -17.86 -33.87
C GLU A 70 -9.60 -17.50 -32.59
N ARG A 71 -10.31 -16.92 -31.63
CA ARG A 71 -9.72 -16.53 -30.36
C ARG A 71 -9.61 -17.76 -29.48
N ARG A 72 -8.40 -18.13 -29.09
CA ARG A 72 -8.15 -19.22 -28.15
C ARG A 72 -7.89 -18.64 -26.79
N THR A 73 -8.51 -19.19 -25.78
CA THR A 73 -8.30 -18.80 -24.38
C THR A 73 -7.58 -19.94 -23.68
N LEU A 74 -6.46 -19.64 -23.02
CA LEU A 74 -5.80 -20.61 -22.15
C LEU A 74 -6.76 -20.92 -20.99
N VAL A 75 -7.22 -22.16 -20.92
CA VAL A 75 -8.19 -22.60 -19.91
C VAL A 75 -7.57 -23.47 -18.83
N ALA A 76 -6.50 -24.17 -19.14
CA ALA A 76 -5.79 -25.02 -18.18
C ALA A 76 -4.36 -25.32 -18.63
N LYS A 77 -3.56 -25.84 -17.69
CA LYS A 77 -2.27 -26.47 -17.95
C LYS A 77 -2.28 -27.87 -17.35
N ALA A 78 -1.69 -28.82 -18.05
CA ALA A 78 -1.62 -30.19 -17.58
C ALA A 78 -0.19 -30.73 -17.73
N GLN A 79 0.17 -31.66 -16.86
CA GLN A 79 1.44 -32.35 -16.86
C GLN A 79 1.22 -33.76 -17.36
N LEU A 80 1.97 -34.17 -18.41
CA LEU A 80 1.92 -35.52 -18.98
C LEU A 80 2.46 -36.55 -17.96
N THR A 81 1.74 -37.65 -17.78
CA THR A 81 2.12 -38.70 -16.82
C THR A 81 2.53 -39.99 -17.52
N THR A 82 1.64 -40.60 -18.26
CA THR A 82 1.87 -41.87 -18.94
C THR A 82 1.42 -41.80 -20.38
N HIS A 83 2.07 -42.57 -21.23
CA HIS A 83 1.73 -42.70 -22.65
C HIS A 83 1.34 -44.14 -22.95
N GLU A 84 0.09 -44.36 -23.33
CA GLU A 84 -0.44 -45.70 -23.67
C GLU A 84 -1.30 -45.63 -24.94
N GLN A 85 -1.11 -46.55 -25.85
CA GLN A 85 -1.90 -46.67 -27.08
C GLN A 85 -2.00 -45.38 -27.91
N GLY A 86 -0.91 -44.58 -27.98
CA GLY A 86 -0.88 -43.33 -28.73
C GLY A 86 -1.52 -42.15 -28.02
N ARG A 87 -1.91 -42.31 -26.76
CA ARG A 87 -2.56 -41.28 -25.94
C ARG A 87 -1.77 -40.97 -24.69
N TRP A 88 -1.76 -39.71 -24.29
CA TRP A 88 -1.16 -39.25 -23.06
C TRP A 88 -2.19 -39.10 -21.98
N GLN A 89 -1.94 -39.69 -20.83
CA GLN A 89 -2.59 -39.29 -19.59
C GLN A 89 -1.88 -38.04 -19.06
N ALA A 90 -2.66 -37.10 -18.58
CA ALA A 90 -2.13 -35.87 -17.99
C ALA A 90 -2.96 -35.43 -16.78
N LEU A 91 -2.30 -34.80 -15.80
CA LEU A 91 -2.96 -34.22 -14.64
C LEU A 91 -3.05 -32.71 -14.81
N LEU A 92 -4.24 -32.16 -14.60
CA LEU A 92 -4.42 -30.72 -14.55
C LEU A 92 -3.63 -30.17 -13.37
N ARG A 93 -2.77 -29.22 -13.65
CA ARG A 93 -1.94 -28.53 -12.67
C ARG A 93 -2.46 -27.12 -12.39
N TRP A 94 -3.15 -26.56 -13.38
CA TRP A 94 -3.77 -25.25 -13.26
C TRP A 94 -5.01 -25.17 -14.16
N SER A 95 -6.04 -24.46 -13.71
CA SER A 95 -7.20 -24.09 -14.52
C SER A 95 -7.60 -22.64 -14.25
N ALA A 96 -7.97 -21.90 -15.28
CA ALA A 96 -8.42 -20.53 -15.15
C ALA A 96 -9.76 -20.45 -14.41
N THR A 97 -9.89 -19.53 -13.48
CA THR A 97 -11.12 -19.33 -12.70
C THR A 97 -12.28 -18.99 -13.61
N GLY A 98 -13.35 -19.79 -13.56
CA GLY A 98 -14.55 -19.59 -14.39
C GLY A 98 -14.45 -20.09 -15.84
N ALA A 99 -13.31 -20.69 -16.24
CA ALA A 99 -13.16 -21.32 -17.54
C ALA A 99 -13.42 -22.83 -17.44
N ALA A 100 -14.29 -23.35 -18.28
CA ALA A 100 -14.54 -24.80 -18.39
C ALA A 100 -13.63 -25.40 -19.45
N LEU A 101 -12.82 -26.40 -19.07
CA LEU A 101 -12.11 -27.24 -20.02
C LEU A 101 -13.11 -28.20 -20.68
N THR A 102 -13.07 -28.29 -22.00
CA THR A 102 -13.99 -29.13 -22.78
C THR A 102 -13.20 -30.13 -23.60
N VAL A 103 -13.83 -31.28 -23.90
CA VAL A 103 -13.32 -32.21 -24.90
C VAL A 103 -13.24 -31.50 -26.26
N GLY A 104 -12.14 -31.64 -26.94
CA GLY A 104 -11.83 -30.92 -28.18
C GLY A 104 -11.02 -29.64 -27.98
N ALA A 105 -10.70 -29.27 -26.73
CA ALA A 105 -9.75 -28.21 -26.45
C ALA A 105 -8.37 -28.54 -27.01
N ASP A 106 -7.67 -27.54 -27.54
CA ASP A 106 -6.35 -27.73 -28.11
C ASP A 106 -5.29 -27.88 -27.03
N ALA A 107 -4.35 -28.80 -27.20
CA ALA A 107 -3.22 -29.04 -26.33
C ALA A 107 -1.91 -28.65 -27.04
N VAL A 108 -1.17 -27.74 -26.46
CA VAL A 108 0.10 -27.22 -26.99
C VAL A 108 1.23 -27.55 -26.02
N PRO A 109 2.27 -28.28 -26.42
CA PRO A 109 3.42 -28.50 -25.56
C PRO A 109 4.05 -27.20 -25.11
N LEU A 110 4.38 -27.15 -23.85
CA LEU A 110 5.13 -26.03 -23.28
C LEU A 110 6.63 -26.36 -23.28
N PRO A 111 7.52 -25.38 -23.44
CA PRO A 111 8.95 -25.60 -23.24
C PRO A 111 9.22 -26.26 -21.89
N ALA A 112 10.28 -27.06 -21.79
CA ALA A 112 10.63 -27.80 -20.57
C ALA A 112 10.79 -26.88 -19.32
N GLU A 113 11.02 -25.61 -19.53
CA GLU A 113 11.16 -24.58 -18.49
C GLU A 113 9.83 -23.99 -17.99
N ALA A 114 8.71 -24.32 -18.63
CA ALA A 114 7.39 -23.87 -18.22
C ALA A 114 6.76 -24.85 -17.23
N ALA A 115 7.22 -24.83 -15.99
CA ALA A 115 6.66 -25.62 -14.91
C ALA A 115 5.17 -25.27 -14.65
N PRO A 116 4.35 -26.21 -14.12
CA PRO A 116 2.99 -25.91 -13.74
C PRO A 116 3.00 -24.88 -12.60
N ASN A 117 2.17 -23.86 -12.70
CA ASN A 117 2.04 -22.90 -11.63
C ASN A 117 1.24 -23.51 -10.47
N ALA A 118 1.91 -23.77 -9.36
CA ALA A 118 1.30 -24.19 -8.11
C ALA A 118 0.97 -22.95 -7.25
N ALA A 119 -0.07 -23.05 -6.43
CA ALA A 119 -0.33 -21.99 -5.45
C ALA A 119 0.80 -21.96 -4.40
N PRO A 120 1.17 -20.78 -3.90
CA PRO A 120 2.17 -20.66 -2.84
C PRO A 120 1.84 -21.51 -1.62
N LEU A 121 2.83 -22.17 -1.04
CA LEU A 121 2.67 -22.99 0.17
C LEU A 121 2.94 -22.15 1.41
N LEU A 122 2.01 -22.18 2.35
CA LEU A 122 2.13 -21.56 3.67
C LEU A 122 2.19 -22.63 4.75
N ALA A 123 3.20 -22.57 5.61
CA ALA A 123 3.33 -23.51 6.72
C ALA A 123 2.22 -23.26 7.77
N THR A 124 1.77 -24.33 8.41
CA THR A 124 0.98 -24.24 9.63
C THR A 124 1.90 -23.76 10.75
N ALA A 125 1.73 -22.52 11.21
CA ALA A 125 2.60 -21.92 12.20
C ALA A 125 2.17 -22.24 13.63
N ALA A 126 3.15 -22.18 14.54
CA ALA A 126 2.92 -22.11 15.96
C ALA A 126 2.26 -20.78 16.37
N ASN A 127 1.63 -20.75 17.55
CA ASN A 127 1.13 -19.53 18.16
C ASN A 127 2.22 -18.47 18.28
N LEU A 128 1.99 -17.30 17.74
CA LEU A 128 2.86 -16.13 17.90
C LEU A 128 2.50 -15.45 19.22
N ARG A 129 3.41 -15.52 20.19
CA ARG A 129 3.20 -14.93 21.52
C ARG A 129 4.21 -13.82 21.75
N GLN A 130 3.75 -12.67 22.25
CA GLN A 130 4.56 -11.50 22.47
C GLN A 130 4.14 -10.73 23.72
N THR A 131 5.04 -9.96 24.30
CA THR A 131 4.72 -9.03 25.39
C THR A 131 3.93 -7.83 24.85
N ALA A 132 2.90 -7.42 25.57
CA ALA A 132 2.08 -6.28 25.20
C ALA A 132 2.93 -5.00 25.04
N GLY A 133 2.67 -4.22 24.00
CA GLY A 133 3.41 -3.00 23.67
C GLY A 133 4.82 -3.21 23.14
N THR A 134 5.23 -4.44 22.82
CA THR A 134 6.51 -4.72 22.17
C THR A 134 6.32 -5.20 20.73
N SER A 135 7.32 -5.02 19.88
CA SER A 135 7.26 -5.47 18.50
C SER A 135 8.06 -6.74 18.28
N THR A 136 7.59 -7.60 17.39
CA THR A 136 8.31 -8.79 16.94
C THR A 136 8.17 -8.96 15.44
N LEU A 137 9.13 -9.62 14.84
CA LEU A 137 9.06 -10.08 13.46
C LEU A 137 8.27 -11.38 13.42
N ALA A 138 7.04 -11.33 12.92
CA ALA A 138 6.27 -12.53 12.61
C ALA A 138 6.81 -13.10 11.31
N GLN A 139 7.44 -14.26 11.38
CA GLN A 139 7.99 -14.97 10.23
C GLN A 139 7.24 -16.29 10.06
N ILE A 140 6.67 -16.47 8.88
CA ILE A 140 5.93 -17.67 8.50
C ILE A 140 6.75 -18.37 7.42
N ALA A 141 6.91 -19.68 7.52
CA ALA A 141 7.51 -20.41 6.41
C ALA A 141 6.55 -20.40 5.22
N GLY A 142 6.99 -19.82 4.14
CA GLY A 142 6.25 -19.75 2.89
C GLY A 142 7.21 -19.94 1.72
N SER A 143 6.79 -20.70 0.73
CA SER A 143 7.56 -20.95 -0.48
C SER A 143 6.60 -21.15 -1.65
N ASP A 144 7.09 -20.86 -2.83
CA ASP A 144 6.45 -21.27 -4.07
C ASP A 144 7.17 -22.49 -4.63
N ALA A 145 6.42 -23.52 -5.03
CA ALA A 145 6.99 -24.76 -5.52
C ALA A 145 7.68 -24.59 -6.88
N ASP A 146 7.25 -23.59 -7.63
CA ASP A 146 7.75 -23.29 -8.98
C ASP A 146 8.87 -22.25 -8.95
N GLY A 147 9.17 -21.71 -7.76
CA GLY A 147 10.16 -20.64 -7.57
C GLY A 147 9.67 -19.27 -8.02
N ASP A 148 8.37 -19.10 -8.16
CA ASP A 148 7.77 -17.84 -8.58
C ASP A 148 7.87 -16.75 -7.53
N ALA A 149 7.85 -15.51 -7.97
CA ALA A 149 7.80 -14.37 -7.06
C ALA A 149 6.43 -14.30 -6.39
N VAL A 150 6.42 -14.28 -5.05
CA VAL A 150 5.21 -14.27 -4.23
C VAL A 150 5.04 -12.91 -3.55
N ALA A 151 3.86 -12.35 -3.65
CA ALA A 151 3.43 -11.21 -2.85
C ALA A 151 2.66 -11.71 -1.62
N TYR A 152 2.97 -11.16 -0.45
CA TYR A 152 2.33 -11.52 0.80
C TYR A 152 1.53 -10.34 1.32
N ARG A 153 0.24 -10.57 1.56
CA ARG A 153 -0.67 -9.59 2.15
C ARG A 153 -1.03 -10.02 3.56
N TRP A 154 -0.98 -9.08 4.48
CA TRP A 154 -1.17 -9.32 5.91
C TRP A 154 -2.39 -8.56 6.43
N ARG A 155 -3.16 -9.20 7.29
CA ARG A 155 -4.29 -8.58 7.98
C ARG A 155 -4.36 -9.07 9.43
N LEU A 156 -4.74 -8.20 10.33
CA LEU A 156 -5.08 -8.56 11.71
C LEU A 156 -6.57 -8.67 11.86
N ASP A 157 -7.04 -9.83 12.34
CA ASP A 157 -8.40 -10.07 12.73
C ASP A 157 -8.47 -10.20 14.26
N GLY A 158 -9.19 -9.33 14.92
CA GLY A 158 -9.33 -9.34 16.38
C GLY A 158 -9.98 -8.08 16.95
N PRO A 159 -10.18 -8.00 18.25
CA PRO A 159 -10.79 -6.84 18.90
C PRO A 159 -9.95 -5.57 18.66
N VAL A 160 -10.62 -4.50 18.29
CA VAL A 160 -10.00 -3.19 18.10
C VAL A 160 -9.23 -2.79 19.36
N GLY A 161 -7.99 -2.31 19.15
CA GLY A 161 -7.10 -1.88 20.25
C GLY A 161 -6.48 -2.99 21.09
N ARG A 162 -6.76 -4.27 20.82
CA ARG A 162 -6.12 -5.42 21.47
C ARG A 162 -5.36 -6.33 20.52
N SER A 163 -5.58 -6.16 19.21
CA SER A 163 -4.90 -6.96 18.19
C SER A 163 -3.47 -6.51 17.92
N GLY A 164 -3.13 -5.26 18.23
CA GLY A 164 -1.86 -4.65 17.84
C GLY A 164 -1.91 -4.06 16.44
N LEU A 165 -0.73 -3.89 15.84
CA LEU A 165 -0.55 -3.28 14.52
C LEU A 165 0.48 -4.05 13.70
N LEU A 166 0.36 -3.95 12.39
CA LEU A 166 1.36 -4.40 11.45
C LEU A 166 2.14 -3.19 10.90
N ALA A 167 3.46 -3.34 10.76
CA ALA A 167 4.29 -2.29 10.15
C ALA A 167 3.94 -2.05 8.68
N THR A 168 3.43 -3.10 8.01
CA THR A 168 2.93 -3.04 6.65
C THR A 168 1.89 -4.15 6.44
N ASP A 169 0.98 -3.93 5.51
CA ASP A 169 0.03 -4.96 5.06
C ASP A 169 0.54 -5.76 3.85
N HIS A 170 1.77 -5.50 3.39
CA HIS A 170 2.30 -6.04 2.14
C HIS A 170 3.81 -6.33 2.22
N THR A 171 4.23 -7.54 1.87
CA THR A 171 5.65 -7.94 1.85
C THR A 171 5.96 -8.91 0.71
N ARG A 172 7.23 -9.03 0.33
CA ARG A 172 7.73 -10.06 -0.61
C ARG A 172 8.33 -11.27 0.08
N LEU A 173 8.63 -11.15 1.36
CA LEU A 173 9.00 -12.28 2.20
C LEU A 173 7.83 -12.60 3.14
N PRO A 174 7.66 -13.87 3.53
CA PRO A 174 6.59 -14.27 4.44
C PRO A 174 6.89 -13.84 5.88
N GLN A 175 7.16 -12.56 6.05
CA GLN A 175 7.47 -11.95 7.35
C GLN A 175 6.90 -10.53 7.43
N VAL A 176 6.38 -10.18 8.60
CA VAL A 176 5.87 -8.85 8.90
C VAL A 176 6.18 -8.48 10.34
N GLN A 177 6.49 -7.23 10.57
CA GLN A 177 6.65 -6.73 11.93
C GLN A 177 5.26 -6.52 12.56
N TRP A 178 4.97 -7.26 13.61
CA TRP A 178 3.78 -7.10 14.42
C TRP A 178 4.13 -6.42 15.74
N LEU A 179 3.44 -5.32 16.00
CA LEU A 179 3.45 -4.65 17.28
C LEU A 179 2.26 -5.13 18.09
N ALA A 180 2.51 -5.84 19.18
CA ALA A 180 1.46 -6.24 20.10
C ALA A 180 0.81 -5.00 20.73
N ALA A 181 -0.52 -5.04 20.91
CA ALA A 181 -1.24 -3.96 21.59
C ALA A 181 -0.66 -3.70 23.00
N GLY A 182 -0.85 -2.48 23.51
CA GLY A 182 -0.41 -2.11 24.86
C GLY A 182 -1.13 -2.87 25.98
N LEU A 183 -2.27 -3.48 25.69
CA LEU A 183 -3.00 -4.39 26.58
C LEU A 183 -2.88 -5.84 26.10
N PRO A 184 -2.87 -6.82 27.02
CA PRO A 184 -2.94 -8.22 26.67
C PRO A 184 -4.20 -8.53 25.87
N GLY A 185 -4.07 -9.38 24.87
CA GLY A 185 -5.19 -9.80 24.04
C GLY A 185 -4.81 -10.87 23.02
N ASP A 186 -5.85 -11.46 22.44
CA ASP A 186 -5.72 -12.45 21.39
C ASP A 186 -6.26 -11.90 20.08
N ALA A 187 -5.59 -12.25 19.00
CA ALA A 187 -5.92 -11.87 17.63
C ALA A 187 -5.55 -13.01 16.67
N SER A 188 -5.86 -12.84 15.40
CA SER A 188 -5.36 -13.72 14.35
C SER A 188 -4.62 -12.89 13.30
N LEU A 189 -3.44 -13.34 12.95
CA LEU A 189 -2.70 -12.84 11.79
C LEU A 189 -3.17 -13.64 10.57
N VAL A 190 -3.73 -12.97 9.59
CA VAL A 190 -4.13 -13.57 8.31
C VAL A 190 -3.07 -13.24 7.28
N LEU A 191 -2.54 -14.26 6.64
CA LEU A 191 -1.57 -14.16 5.56
C LEU A 191 -2.19 -14.68 4.28
N ILE A 192 -2.19 -13.85 3.24
CA ILE A 192 -2.58 -14.21 1.89
C ILE A 192 -1.32 -14.14 1.03
N ALA A 193 -0.93 -15.25 0.47
CA ALA A 193 0.16 -15.35 -0.50
C ALA A 193 -0.41 -15.41 -1.90
N THR A 194 0.11 -14.59 -2.80
CA THR A 194 -0.29 -14.55 -4.22
C THR A 194 0.99 -14.59 -5.05
N ASP A 195 1.10 -15.56 -5.95
CA ASP A 195 2.20 -15.62 -6.89
C ASP A 195 2.02 -14.63 -8.05
N GLN A 196 3.05 -14.49 -8.87
CA GLN A 196 3.02 -13.60 -10.04
C GLN A 196 1.97 -13.99 -11.09
N TRP A 197 1.37 -15.19 -10.98
CA TRP A 197 0.36 -15.73 -11.89
C TRP A 197 -1.06 -15.64 -11.34
N GLY A 198 -1.21 -15.08 -10.10
CA GLY A 198 -2.48 -14.86 -9.44
C GLY A 198 -3.03 -16.06 -8.66
N GLN A 199 -2.25 -17.15 -8.47
CA GLN A 199 -2.64 -18.23 -7.57
C GLN A 199 -2.50 -17.80 -6.13
N ARG A 200 -3.41 -18.23 -5.26
CA ARG A 200 -3.51 -17.74 -3.89
C ARG A 200 -3.59 -18.86 -2.87
N SER A 201 -2.94 -18.60 -1.73
CA SER A 201 -3.13 -19.38 -0.49
C SER A 201 -3.42 -18.43 0.66
N GLU A 202 -4.32 -18.82 1.56
CA GLU A 202 -4.63 -18.07 2.79
C GLU A 202 -4.40 -18.97 4.00
N ALA A 203 -3.75 -18.41 5.02
CA ALA A 203 -3.55 -19.07 6.31
C ALA A 203 -3.81 -18.11 7.47
N ARG A 204 -4.27 -18.66 8.61
CA ARG A 204 -4.57 -17.92 9.84
C ARG A 204 -3.69 -18.42 10.96
N TYR A 205 -3.05 -17.49 11.66
CA TYR A 205 -2.13 -17.77 12.75
C TYR A 205 -2.61 -17.06 14.01
N PRO A 206 -2.84 -17.79 15.10
CA PRO A 206 -3.24 -17.18 16.34
C PRO A 206 -2.08 -16.33 16.91
N LEU A 207 -2.42 -15.12 17.33
CA LEU A 207 -1.56 -14.19 18.02
C LEU A 207 -2.03 -14.03 19.45
N SER A 208 -1.11 -13.97 20.38
CA SER A 208 -1.44 -13.57 21.75
C SER A 208 -0.43 -12.59 22.29
N SER A 209 -0.90 -11.57 22.99
CA SER A 209 -0.04 -10.65 23.74
C SER A 209 -0.29 -10.82 25.24
N VAL A 210 0.82 -10.85 25.99
CA VAL A 210 0.82 -10.98 27.45
C VAL A 210 1.22 -9.65 28.09
N ALA A 211 0.81 -9.42 29.33
CA ALA A 211 1.17 -8.21 30.05
C ALA A 211 2.70 -7.99 30.12
N LEU A 212 3.10 -6.74 30.06
CA LEU A 212 4.48 -6.36 30.31
C LEU A 212 4.74 -6.35 31.82
N ASP A 213 5.64 -7.20 32.26
CA ASP A 213 5.97 -7.30 33.70
C ASP A 213 6.63 -6.05 34.27
N ASP A 214 7.47 -5.39 33.47
CA ASP A 214 8.18 -4.15 33.87
C ASP A 214 8.20 -3.13 32.72
N PRO A 215 7.42 -2.03 32.82
CA PRO A 215 7.39 -0.97 31.80
C PRO A 215 8.74 -0.28 31.58
N ARG A 216 9.70 -0.36 32.54
CA ARG A 216 11.04 0.25 32.42
C ARG A 216 11.93 -0.48 31.43
N LYS A 217 11.58 -1.70 31.03
CA LYS A 217 12.31 -2.48 30.00
C LYS A 217 11.94 -2.07 28.58
N ARG A 218 10.99 -1.16 28.40
CA ARG A 218 10.59 -0.68 27.10
C ARG A 218 11.69 0.17 26.44
N ALA A 219 11.92 -0.04 25.16
CA ALA A 219 12.81 0.78 24.34
C ALA A 219 12.07 1.24 23.08
N LEU A 220 11.99 2.56 22.89
CA LEU A 220 11.39 3.15 21.68
C LEU A 220 12.19 2.75 20.43
N LYS A 221 11.52 2.14 19.48
CA LYS A 221 12.06 1.76 18.19
C LYS A 221 11.33 2.51 17.08
N PRO A 222 12.02 2.95 16.04
CA PRO A 222 11.35 3.56 14.89
C PRO A 222 10.41 2.54 14.24
N LEU A 223 9.16 2.95 13.99
CA LEU A 223 8.16 2.20 13.26
C LEU A 223 8.20 2.52 11.77
N THR A 224 8.06 3.80 11.48
CA THR A 224 8.07 4.35 10.14
C THR A 224 8.41 5.82 10.20
N SER A 225 9.13 6.32 9.21
CA SER A 225 9.22 7.74 8.95
C SER A 225 8.12 8.09 7.94
N ARG A 226 7.13 8.86 8.35
CA ARG A 226 6.15 9.45 7.46
C ARG A 226 6.70 10.79 7.01
N GLY A 227 7.57 10.72 6.00
CA GLY A 227 8.30 11.89 5.56
C GLY A 227 7.57 12.70 4.51
N THR A 228 7.81 13.99 4.58
CA THR A 228 7.70 14.96 3.52
C THR A 228 9.05 15.17 2.85
N GLY A 229 9.85 14.13 2.68
CA GLY A 229 10.91 14.24 1.71
C GLY A 229 10.22 14.40 0.36
N ARG A 230 10.69 15.26 -0.53
CA ARG A 230 10.51 15.00 -1.95
C ARG A 230 11.04 13.59 -2.11
N GLU A 231 10.13 12.61 -2.10
CA GLU A 231 10.45 11.28 -2.54
C GLU A 231 10.90 11.56 -3.94
N HIS A 232 12.18 11.39 -4.20
CA HIS A 232 12.87 11.86 -5.40
C HIS A 232 12.00 11.57 -6.61
N GLU A 233 12.01 12.45 -7.59
CA GLU A 233 11.26 12.33 -8.83
C GLU A 233 11.54 10.97 -9.47
N LEU A 234 10.75 9.96 -9.03
CA LEU A 234 10.93 8.59 -9.47
C LEU A 234 10.33 8.42 -10.86
N ALA A 235 11.15 8.00 -11.80
CA ALA A 235 10.72 7.68 -13.15
C ALA A 235 9.99 6.34 -13.21
N CYS A 236 10.45 5.37 -12.43
CA CYS A 236 9.89 4.03 -12.37
C CYS A 236 10.17 3.35 -11.04
N LEU A 237 9.46 2.27 -10.79
CA LEU A 237 9.46 1.54 -9.54
C LEU A 237 9.32 0.04 -9.83
N THR A 238 10.02 -0.79 -9.07
CA THR A 238 9.83 -2.25 -9.07
C THR A 238 10.07 -2.82 -7.68
N ARG A 239 9.59 -4.02 -7.43
CA ARG A 239 9.75 -4.68 -6.15
C ARG A 239 10.66 -5.89 -6.28
N LEU A 240 11.68 -5.98 -5.44
CA LEU A 240 12.61 -7.11 -5.39
C LEU A 240 11.97 -8.31 -4.67
N ALA A 241 12.50 -9.51 -4.90
CA ALA A 241 12.05 -10.74 -4.25
C ALA A 241 12.09 -10.67 -2.71
N ASN A 242 13.01 -9.89 -2.14
CA ASN A 242 13.13 -9.68 -0.69
C ASN A 242 12.11 -8.67 -0.12
N GLY A 243 11.15 -8.20 -0.93
CA GLY A 243 10.14 -7.23 -0.52
C GLY A 243 10.55 -5.76 -0.55
N THR A 244 11.82 -5.48 -0.81
CA THR A 244 12.35 -4.13 -0.94
C THR A 244 11.90 -3.51 -2.26
N TRP A 245 11.54 -2.24 -2.24
CA TRP A 245 11.25 -1.49 -3.45
C TRP A 245 12.52 -0.86 -4.02
N MET A 246 12.65 -0.90 -5.34
CA MET A 246 13.67 -0.17 -6.08
C MET A 246 13.00 0.92 -6.89
N GLY A 247 13.40 2.16 -6.65
CA GLY A 247 12.99 3.31 -7.43
C GLY A 247 14.14 3.84 -8.27
N ALA A 248 13.86 4.36 -9.45
CA ALA A 248 14.85 5.02 -10.29
C ALA A 248 14.55 6.52 -10.37
N GLY A 249 15.49 7.34 -9.95
CA GLY A 249 15.40 8.80 -10.04
C GLY A 249 15.73 9.28 -11.45
N GLN A 250 14.81 10.02 -12.08
CA GLN A 250 15.01 10.52 -13.43
C GLN A 250 16.05 11.66 -13.48
N ALA A 251 15.99 12.57 -12.51
CA ALA A 251 16.83 13.77 -12.51
C ALA A 251 18.25 13.50 -12.01
N ASP A 252 18.45 12.56 -11.10
CA ASP A 252 19.73 12.28 -10.44
C ASP A 252 20.42 11.00 -10.93
N GLY A 253 19.75 10.23 -11.78
CA GLY A 253 20.27 8.96 -12.32
C GLY A 253 20.51 7.88 -11.28
N LYS A 254 19.97 8.03 -10.06
CA LYS A 254 20.22 7.09 -8.95
C LYS A 254 19.17 6.00 -8.87
N LEU A 255 19.60 4.86 -8.35
CA LEU A 255 18.72 3.81 -7.90
C LEU A 255 18.51 3.95 -6.38
N TRP A 256 17.26 4.04 -5.98
CA TRP A 256 16.86 4.23 -4.59
C TRP A 256 16.31 2.95 -4.01
N ILE A 257 16.84 2.54 -2.85
CA ILE A 257 16.31 1.45 -2.06
C ILE A 257 15.23 2.03 -1.15
N ILE A 258 14.01 1.52 -1.29
CA ILE A 258 12.85 1.91 -0.49
C ILE A 258 12.42 0.68 0.31
N SER A 259 12.34 0.81 1.62
CA SER A 259 11.94 -0.30 2.49
C SER A 259 10.50 -0.77 2.20
N PRO A 260 10.09 -1.98 2.62
CA PRO A 260 8.69 -2.40 2.53
C PRO A 260 7.71 -1.45 3.26
N ALA A 261 8.21 -0.72 4.26
CA ALA A 261 7.45 0.33 4.96
C ALA A 261 7.47 1.68 4.23
N TRP A 262 7.96 1.72 3.01
CA TRP A 262 8.07 2.93 2.17
C TRP A 262 9.02 3.99 2.72
N GLU A 263 10.07 3.59 3.42
CA GLU A 263 11.14 4.47 3.84
C GLU A 263 12.28 4.46 2.82
N LEU A 264 12.76 5.64 2.49
CA LEU A 264 13.94 5.78 1.64
C LEU A 264 15.17 5.35 2.45
N ALA A 265 15.64 4.12 2.23
CA ALA A 265 16.70 3.54 3.03
C ALA A 265 18.08 4.06 2.60
N SER A 266 18.36 4.06 1.30
CA SER A 266 19.63 4.53 0.75
C SER A 266 19.56 4.66 -0.78
N SER A 267 20.53 5.35 -1.39
CA SER A 267 20.78 5.27 -2.82
C SER A 267 21.92 4.29 -3.09
N LEU A 268 21.80 3.53 -4.16
CA LEU A 268 22.93 2.73 -4.64
C LEU A 268 23.93 3.64 -5.31
N PRO A 269 25.22 3.63 -4.91
CA PRO A 269 26.27 4.31 -5.63
C PRO A 269 26.52 3.54 -6.93
N SER A 270 25.94 3.98 -8.02
CA SER A 270 26.17 3.36 -9.31
C SER A 270 26.75 4.38 -10.28
N SER A 271 28.04 4.28 -10.53
CA SER A 271 28.69 4.97 -11.65
C SER A 271 28.22 4.42 -13.01
N GLU A 272 27.52 3.29 -12.98
CA GLU A 272 27.08 2.58 -14.17
C GLU A 272 25.69 3.02 -14.68
N VAL A 273 24.82 3.52 -13.81
CA VAL A 273 23.48 4.01 -14.18
C VAL A 273 23.53 5.53 -14.40
N ARG A 274 22.95 6.00 -15.50
CA ARG A 274 22.94 7.42 -15.87
C ARG A 274 21.54 8.00 -16.04
N GLU A 275 20.69 7.30 -16.79
CA GLU A 275 19.32 7.73 -17.08
C GLU A 275 18.38 6.52 -17.07
N PRO A 276 18.07 6.02 -15.86
CA PRO A 276 17.19 4.84 -15.73
C PRO A 276 15.75 5.22 -16.02
N ILE A 277 15.12 4.56 -16.98
CA ILE A 277 13.74 4.81 -17.43
C ILE A 277 12.78 3.64 -17.21
N ALA A 278 13.30 2.44 -16.97
CA ALA A 278 12.50 1.28 -16.61
C ALA A 278 13.29 0.32 -15.72
N LEU A 279 12.60 -0.33 -14.81
CA LEU A 279 13.11 -1.36 -13.93
C LEU A 279 12.28 -2.64 -14.10
N ALA A 280 12.94 -3.78 -14.06
CA ALA A 280 12.31 -5.08 -14.01
C ALA A 280 13.14 -6.05 -13.16
N THR A 281 12.51 -7.11 -12.67
CA THR A 281 13.18 -8.17 -11.91
C THR A 281 13.19 -9.47 -12.72
N ARG A 282 14.26 -10.25 -12.56
CA ARG A 282 14.41 -11.58 -13.14
C ARG A 282 15.02 -12.52 -12.09
N GLY A 283 14.17 -13.16 -11.31
CA GLY A 283 14.58 -13.80 -10.06
C GLY A 283 15.24 -12.78 -9.12
N ASP A 284 16.47 -13.04 -8.69
CA ASP A 284 17.22 -12.12 -7.82
C ASP A 284 17.98 -11.02 -8.59
N GLU A 285 17.88 -10.97 -9.90
CA GLU A 285 18.54 -9.95 -10.73
C GLU A 285 17.64 -8.73 -10.88
N LEU A 286 18.23 -7.54 -10.81
CA LEU A 286 17.60 -6.27 -11.17
C LEU A 286 18.05 -5.86 -12.56
N LEU A 287 17.11 -5.67 -13.46
CA LEU A 287 17.35 -5.16 -14.81
C LEU A 287 17.00 -3.67 -14.83
N VAL A 288 17.93 -2.85 -15.31
CA VAL A 288 17.79 -1.40 -15.42
C VAL A 288 17.91 -1.00 -16.89
N LEU A 289 16.84 -0.47 -17.48
CA LEU A 289 16.92 0.13 -18.81
C LEU A 289 17.43 1.56 -18.69
N ASP A 290 18.60 1.81 -19.22
CA ASP A 290 19.27 3.12 -19.20
C ASP A 290 19.19 3.75 -20.60
N ALA A 291 18.46 4.88 -20.70
CA ALA A 291 18.24 5.56 -21.97
C ALA A 291 19.52 6.23 -22.51
N ASN A 292 20.35 6.78 -21.63
CA ASN A 292 21.62 7.42 -22.03
C ASN A 292 22.62 6.40 -22.53
N ARG A 293 22.72 5.25 -21.88
CA ARG A 293 23.57 4.13 -22.33
C ARG A 293 22.99 3.35 -23.49
N ARG A 294 21.71 3.49 -23.76
CA ARG A 294 20.96 2.69 -24.75
C ARG A 294 21.13 1.20 -24.51
N ALA A 295 21.01 0.80 -23.25
CA ALA A 295 21.30 -0.55 -22.81
C ALA A 295 20.45 -0.97 -21.62
N VAL A 296 20.26 -2.27 -21.47
CA VAL A 296 19.76 -2.90 -20.24
C VAL A 296 20.97 -3.36 -19.44
N LEU A 297 21.11 -2.82 -18.22
CA LEU A 297 22.10 -3.24 -17.24
C LEU A 297 21.50 -4.34 -16.37
N VAL A 298 22.16 -5.48 -16.28
CA VAL A 298 21.75 -6.61 -15.42
C VAL A 298 22.60 -6.58 -14.16
N LEU A 299 21.95 -6.27 -13.03
CA LEU A 299 22.60 -6.21 -11.73
C LEU A 299 22.26 -7.47 -10.92
N GLY A 300 23.26 -8.02 -10.25
CA GLY A 300 23.09 -9.17 -9.36
C GLY A 300 22.42 -8.80 -8.02
N PRO A 301 22.21 -9.77 -7.11
CA PRO A 301 21.64 -9.53 -5.78
C PRO A 301 22.48 -8.58 -4.91
N ASP A 302 23.77 -8.50 -5.17
CA ASP A 302 24.73 -7.57 -4.58
C ASP A 302 24.73 -6.19 -5.26
N HIS A 303 23.82 -5.99 -6.23
CA HIS A 303 23.71 -4.81 -7.07
C HIS A 303 24.94 -4.52 -7.96
N ALA A 304 25.86 -5.47 -8.08
CA ALA A 304 27.00 -5.35 -9.00
C ALA A 304 26.55 -5.66 -10.44
N LEU A 305 27.12 -4.94 -11.42
CA LEU A 305 26.87 -5.16 -12.84
C LEU A 305 27.37 -6.55 -13.26
N ARG A 306 26.48 -7.38 -13.79
CA ARG A 306 26.77 -8.74 -14.29
C ARG A 306 26.85 -8.80 -15.82
N ALA A 307 25.94 -8.10 -16.48
CA ALA A 307 25.86 -8.10 -17.93
C ALA A 307 25.26 -6.77 -18.43
N THR A 308 25.50 -6.51 -19.72
CA THR A 308 24.91 -5.39 -20.45
C THR A 308 24.32 -5.90 -21.74
N ILE A 309 23.04 -5.62 -22.00
CA ILE A 309 22.34 -5.93 -23.23
C ILE A 309 22.20 -4.60 -23.99
N GLY A 310 22.86 -4.46 -25.11
CA GLY A 310 22.87 -3.25 -25.93
C GLY A 310 22.20 -3.45 -27.29
N GLY A 311 22.41 -2.47 -28.17
CA GLY A 311 21.88 -2.52 -29.54
C GLY A 311 20.58 -1.76 -29.72
N PHE A 312 20.20 -0.92 -28.75
CA PHE A 312 19.01 -0.08 -28.82
C PHE A 312 19.34 1.29 -29.44
N ALA A 313 18.39 1.80 -30.22
CA ALA A 313 18.54 3.14 -30.84
C ALA A 313 17.91 4.23 -29.94
N ARG A 314 16.65 4.01 -29.51
CA ARG A 314 15.93 4.88 -28.57
C ARG A 314 14.99 4.05 -27.70
N PRO A 315 15.51 3.39 -26.67
CA PRO A 315 14.70 2.55 -25.81
C PRO A 315 13.76 3.42 -24.96
N THR A 316 12.52 2.96 -24.74
CA THR A 316 11.47 3.70 -24.04
C THR A 316 10.78 2.89 -22.95
N GLY A 317 10.87 1.57 -22.98
CA GLY A 317 10.29 0.68 -21.99
C GLY A 317 10.85 -0.73 -22.12
N MET A 318 10.71 -1.51 -21.05
CA MET A 318 11.23 -2.87 -20.97
C MET A 318 10.30 -3.75 -20.16
N THR A 319 10.25 -5.02 -20.52
CA THR A 319 9.63 -6.09 -19.71
C THR A 319 10.44 -7.36 -19.78
N VAL A 320 10.23 -8.24 -18.82
CA VAL A 320 10.85 -9.57 -18.77
C VAL A 320 9.75 -10.63 -18.86
N LEU A 321 9.91 -11.59 -19.76
CA LEU A 321 9.00 -12.72 -19.88
C LEU A 321 9.29 -13.75 -18.79
N PRO A 322 8.36 -14.67 -18.53
CA PRO A 322 8.53 -15.71 -17.52
C PRO A 322 9.76 -16.61 -17.73
N ASP A 323 10.16 -16.81 -18.99
CA ASP A 323 11.36 -17.58 -19.36
C ASP A 323 12.68 -16.78 -19.22
N GLY A 324 12.59 -15.54 -18.75
CA GLY A 324 13.74 -14.65 -18.60
C GLY A 324 14.14 -13.89 -19.88
N THR A 325 13.39 -14.03 -20.96
CA THR A 325 13.54 -13.25 -22.19
C THR A 325 13.28 -11.78 -21.91
N VAL A 326 14.15 -10.91 -22.38
CA VAL A 326 14.03 -9.45 -22.21
C VAL A 326 13.44 -8.84 -23.49
N VAL A 327 12.38 -8.05 -23.33
CA VAL A 327 11.75 -7.34 -24.45
C VAL A 327 11.85 -5.85 -24.21
N VAL A 328 12.43 -5.13 -25.15
CA VAL A 328 12.63 -3.68 -25.09
C VAL A 328 11.82 -2.99 -26.18
N ALA A 329 11.02 -2.03 -25.81
CA ALA A 329 10.37 -1.11 -26.73
C ALA A 329 11.40 -0.07 -27.21
N ASP A 330 11.67 -0.06 -28.50
CA ASP A 330 12.63 0.88 -29.11
C ASP A 330 11.91 1.77 -30.13
N GLN A 331 11.77 3.04 -29.77
CA GLN A 331 10.97 4.00 -30.53
C GLN A 331 11.58 4.32 -31.89
N GLU A 332 12.91 4.44 -32.00
CA GLU A 332 13.59 4.81 -33.24
C GLU A 332 13.61 3.63 -34.23
N SER A 333 13.85 2.43 -33.73
CA SER A 333 13.72 1.24 -34.55
C SER A 333 12.25 0.91 -34.87
N GLY A 334 11.31 1.47 -34.12
CA GLY A 334 9.87 1.28 -34.30
C GLY A 334 9.43 -0.15 -34.05
N GLY A 335 10.06 -0.86 -33.09
CA GLY A 335 9.77 -2.25 -32.81
C GLY A 335 10.07 -2.68 -31.39
N LEU A 336 9.60 -3.88 -31.05
CA LEU A 336 9.99 -4.58 -29.85
C LEU A 336 11.22 -5.42 -30.16
N LEU A 337 12.31 -5.18 -29.47
CA LEU A 337 13.57 -5.91 -29.59
C LEU A 337 13.61 -6.99 -28.52
N VAL A 338 13.73 -8.23 -28.94
CA VAL A 338 13.64 -9.43 -28.11
C VAL A 338 15.02 -10.01 -27.94
N HIS A 339 15.45 -10.18 -26.70
CA HIS A 339 16.72 -10.76 -26.33
C HIS A 339 16.49 -11.96 -25.41
N GLU A 340 17.22 -13.04 -25.68
CA GLU A 340 17.23 -14.21 -24.81
C GLU A 340 17.76 -13.87 -23.42
N ARG A 341 17.55 -14.78 -22.47
CA ARG A 341 18.08 -14.64 -21.10
C ARG A 341 19.60 -14.41 -21.09
N SER A 342 20.32 -14.99 -22.05
CA SER A 342 21.75 -14.77 -22.25
C SER A 342 22.14 -13.34 -22.65
N GLY A 343 21.18 -12.55 -23.10
CA GLY A 343 21.39 -11.23 -23.70
C GLY A 343 21.55 -11.26 -25.22
N ALA A 344 21.56 -12.45 -25.84
CA ALA A 344 21.65 -12.58 -27.31
C ALA A 344 20.38 -12.04 -27.98
N PHE A 345 20.54 -11.27 -29.05
CA PHE A 345 19.41 -10.81 -29.86
C PHE A 345 18.70 -12.01 -30.51
N ARG A 346 17.40 -12.08 -30.32
CA ARG A 346 16.56 -13.17 -30.84
C ARG A 346 15.70 -12.76 -32.03
N ALA A 347 14.97 -11.65 -31.87
CA ALA A 347 14.00 -11.21 -32.86
C ALA A 347 13.62 -9.72 -32.69
N ARG A 348 13.01 -9.18 -33.73
CA ARG A 348 12.37 -7.88 -33.72
C ARG A 348 10.91 -8.04 -34.16
N LEU A 349 10.00 -7.42 -33.42
CA LEU A 349 8.57 -7.35 -33.74
C LEU A 349 8.20 -5.94 -34.15
N GLY A 350 7.56 -5.79 -35.29
CA GLY A 350 7.15 -4.49 -35.83
C GLY A 350 8.29 -3.70 -36.47
N ARG A 351 7.93 -2.60 -37.06
CA ARG A 351 8.81 -1.61 -37.71
C ARG A 351 8.12 -0.25 -37.66
N PRO A 352 8.86 0.84 -37.95
CA PRO A 352 8.23 2.14 -38.10
C PRO A 352 7.26 2.12 -39.29
N GLY A 353 5.99 2.52 -39.08
CA GLY A 353 5.03 2.51 -40.15
C GLY A 353 3.58 2.73 -39.70
N LYS A 354 2.66 2.57 -40.67
CA LYS A 354 1.20 2.71 -40.47
C LYS A 354 0.44 1.43 -40.77
N GLU A 355 1.14 0.43 -41.24
CA GLU A 355 0.53 -0.86 -41.58
C GLU A 355 0.18 -1.68 -40.32
N ALA A 356 -0.62 -2.69 -40.50
CA ALA A 356 -1.00 -3.57 -39.41
C ALA A 356 0.23 -4.29 -38.82
N GLY A 357 0.57 -3.99 -37.57
CA GLY A 357 1.77 -4.53 -36.91
C GLY A 357 2.95 -3.56 -36.87
N ASP A 358 2.85 -2.42 -37.55
CA ASP A 358 3.82 -1.34 -37.45
C ASP A 358 3.50 -0.44 -36.24
N PHE A 359 4.51 0.31 -35.77
CA PHE A 359 4.38 1.28 -34.69
C PHE A 359 4.75 2.67 -35.17
N GLN A 360 4.01 3.68 -34.71
CA GLN A 360 4.32 5.09 -34.99
C GLN A 360 5.08 5.78 -33.85
N ARG A 361 4.69 5.51 -32.61
CA ARG A 361 5.39 5.99 -31.42
C ARG A 361 5.26 5.00 -30.27
N LEU A 362 6.05 3.92 -30.35
CA LEU A 362 6.12 2.92 -29.31
C LEU A 362 6.77 3.49 -28.06
N ILE A 363 6.09 3.43 -26.92
CA ILE A 363 6.56 4.05 -25.67
C ILE A 363 6.73 3.07 -24.52
N LYS A 364 5.94 2.00 -24.47
CA LYS A 364 6.00 1.03 -23.36
C LYS A 364 5.68 -0.39 -23.85
N VAL A 365 6.23 -1.34 -23.12
CA VAL A 365 5.92 -2.75 -23.24
C VAL A 365 5.76 -3.36 -21.85
N ALA A 366 4.77 -4.22 -21.69
CA ALA A 366 4.53 -4.99 -20.47
C ALA A 366 4.21 -6.45 -20.82
N CYS A 367 4.51 -7.36 -19.91
CA CYS A 367 4.20 -8.77 -20.04
C CYS A 367 3.12 -9.15 -19.03
N ALA A 368 2.03 -9.73 -19.52
CA ALA A 368 1.02 -10.33 -18.68
C ALA A 368 1.48 -11.69 -18.13
N PRO A 369 0.89 -12.17 -17.02
CA PRO A 369 1.24 -13.45 -16.41
C PRO A 369 1.15 -14.67 -17.35
N ASP A 370 0.25 -14.64 -18.32
CA ASP A 370 0.12 -15.70 -19.33
C ASP A 370 1.16 -15.61 -20.46
N GLY A 371 2.10 -14.67 -20.37
CA GLY A 371 3.10 -14.40 -21.39
C GLY A 371 2.62 -13.49 -22.53
N THR A 372 1.40 -12.96 -22.46
CA THR A 372 0.91 -11.97 -23.41
C THR A 372 1.69 -10.67 -23.28
N LEU A 373 2.23 -10.18 -24.40
CA LEU A 373 2.87 -8.88 -24.47
C LEU A 373 1.86 -7.78 -24.80
N LEU A 374 2.00 -6.66 -24.11
CA LEU A 374 1.22 -5.44 -24.30
C LEU A 374 2.18 -4.34 -24.76
N ALA A 375 2.01 -3.85 -25.98
CA ALA A 375 2.84 -2.78 -26.54
C ALA A 375 1.99 -1.52 -26.73
N LEU A 376 2.38 -0.42 -26.10
CA LEU A 376 1.66 0.84 -26.14
C LEU A 376 2.24 1.78 -27.20
N ASP A 377 1.45 2.10 -28.21
CA ASP A 377 1.74 3.11 -29.21
C ASP A 377 0.96 4.39 -28.87
N ALA A 378 1.69 5.41 -28.44
CA ALA A 378 1.08 6.65 -27.99
C ALA A 378 0.58 7.53 -29.16
N GLN A 379 1.16 7.42 -30.38
CA GLN A 379 0.72 8.19 -31.53
C GLN A 379 -0.63 7.69 -32.06
N THR A 380 -0.79 6.38 -32.13
CA THR A 380 -2.05 5.76 -32.57
C THR A 380 -3.04 5.61 -31.41
N ARG A 381 -2.62 5.85 -30.18
CA ARG A 381 -3.39 5.57 -28.96
C ARG A 381 -3.89 4.12 -28.92
N GLN A 382 -3.03 3.18 -29.23
CA GLN A 382 -3.38 1.76 -29.24
C GLN A 382 -2.48 0.94 -28.34
N VAL A 383 -3.06 -0.05 -27.69
CA VAL A 383 -2.35 -1.14 -27.04
C VAL A 383 -2.40 -2.34 -27.97
N HIS A 384 -1.28 -2.75 -28.52
CA HIS A 384 -1.15 -3.94 -29.33
C HIS A 384 -0.86 -5.12 -28.43
N ARG A 385 -1.57 -6.23 -28.64
CA ARG A 385 -1.36 -7.48 -27.90
C ARG A 385 -0.69 -8.50 -28.79
N PHE A 386 0.29 -9.18 -28.20
CA PHE A 386 0.97 -10.32 -28.82
C PHE A 386 0.91 -11.50 -27.84
N ASP A 387 0.81 -12.70 -28.38
CA ASP A 387 0.93 -13.91 -27.56
C ASP A 387 2.40 -14.15 -27.13
N ARG A 388 2.61 -15.16 -26.32
CA ARG A 388 3.96 -15.54 -25.86
C ARG A 388 4.92 -15.97 -27.00
N TRP A 389 4.38 -16.32 -28.16
CA TRP A 389 5.13 -16.61 -29.38
C TRP A 389 5.32 -15.41 -30.29
N MET A 390 4.91 -14.23 -29.78
CA MET A 390 5.05 -12.93 -30.45
C MET A 390 4.15 -12.75 -31.67
N THR A 391 3.07 -13.55 -31.77
CA THR A 391 2.04 -13.36 -32.78
C THR A 391 1.05 -12.30 -32.34
N ARG A 392 0.71 -11.38 -33.23
CA ARG A 392 -0.27 -10.32 -32.91
C ARG A 392 -1.66 -10.91 -32.71
N LEU A 393 -2.24 -10.63 -31.57
CA LEU A 393 -3.60 -11.09 -31.20
C LEU A 393 -4.67 -10.06 -31.54
N SER A 394 -4.49 -8.82 -31.08
CA SER A 394 -5.50 -7.77 -31.19
C SER A 394 -4.89 -6.40 -30.89
N SER A 395 -5.69 -5.35 -31.03
CA SER A 395 -5.33 -4.01 -30.54
C SER A 395 -6.54 -3.37 -29.86
N TYR A 396 -6.26 -2.59 -28.81
CA TYR A 396 -7.25 -1.80 -28.09
C TYR A 396 -7.03 -0.33 -28.39
N VAL A 397 -8.10 0.40 -28.69
CA VAL A 397 -8.03 1.85 -28.84
C VAL A 397 -8.23 2.48 -27.47
N VAL A 398 -7.29 3.31 -27.07
CA VAL A 398 -7.33 4.03 -25.79
C VAL A 398 -8.22 5.26 -25.97
N PRO A 399 -9.37 5.33 -25.30
CA PRO A 399 -10.27 6.49 -25.38
C PRO A 399 -9.63 7.72 -24.70
N GLY A 400 -10.25 8.89 -24.89
CA GLY A 400 -9.88 10.16 -24.26
C GLY A 400 -9.39 11.20 -25.25
N GLU A 401 -9.19 12.42 -24.73
CA GLU A 401 -8.78 13.59 -25.51
C GLU A 401 -7.37 13.42 -26.10
N PRO A 402 -7.12 13.92 -27.32
CA PRO A 402 -5.80 13.82 -27.95
C PRO A 402 -4.66 14.47 -27.15
N ALA A 403 -4.96 15.50 -26.36
CA ALA A 403 -3.98 16.18 -25.51
C ALA A 403 -3.58 15.34 -24.29
N ASN A 404 -4.45 14.44 -23.83
CA ASN A 404 -4.18 13.56 -22.70
C ASN A 404 -3.61 12.22 -23.20
N GLN A 405 -2.32 12.19 -23.42
CA GLN A 405 -1.63 11.05 -24.03
C GLN A 405 -1.52 9.86 -23.08
N PRO A 406 -1.64 8.62 -23.60
CA PRO A 406 -1.28 7.45 -22.81
C PRO A 406 0.24 7.43 -22.54
N VAL A 407 0.63 7.05 -21.31
CA VAL A 407 2.03 7.07 -20.85
C VAL A 407 2.52 5.71 -20.39
N ASP A 408 1.64 4.83 -19.90
CA ASP A 408 2.04 3.48 -19.46
C ASP A 408 0.91 2.45 -19.64
N VAL A 409 1.29 1.18 -19.65
CA VAL A 409 0.38 0.03 -19.77
C VAL A 409 0.86 -1.10 -18.86
N ALA A 410 -0.06 -1.72 -18.15
CA ALA A 410 0.25 -2.87 -17.30
C ALA A 410 -0.86 -3.93 -17.35
N PRO A 411 -0.52 -5.22 -17.24
CA PRO A 411 -1.49 -6.28 -17.00
C PRO A 411 -2.04 -6.18 -15.57
N HIS A 412 -3.30 -6.55 -15.40
CA HIS A 412 -3.97 -6.54 -14.10
C HIS A 412 -4.96 -7.72 -14.04
N PRO A 413 -5.29 -8.30 -12.87
CA PRO A 413 -6.28 -9.38 -12.77
C PRO A 413 -7.65 -9.07 -13.38
N ARG A 414 -8.02 -7.78 -13.45
CA ARG A 414 -9.26 -7.32 -14.11
C ARG A 414 -9.12 -7.13 -15.62
N GLY A 415 -7.92 -7.27 -16.19
CA GLY A 415 -7.65 -7.07 -17.61
C GLY A 415 -6.38 -6.27 -17.89
N VAL A 416 -6.47 -5.16 -18.62
CA VAL A 416 -5.33 -4.30 -18.96
C VAL A 416 -5.57 -2.89 -18.46
N LEU A 417 -4.62 -2.34 -17.74
CA LEU A 417 -4.63 -0.93 -17.29
C LEU A 417 -3.83 -0.08 -18.27
N VAL A 418 -4.35 1.09 -18.62
CA VAL A 418 -3.64 2.10 -19.39
C VAL A 418 -3.68 3.42 -18.63
N LEU A 419 -2.51 3.95 -18.31
CA LEU A 419 -2.33 5.22 -17.63
C LEU A 419 -2.27 6.36 -18.64
N LEU A 420 -3.04 7.40 -18.40
CA LEU A 420 -2.97 8.66 -19.14
C LEU A 420 -2.13 9.69 -18.39
N GLN A 421 -1.67 10.71 -19.11
CA GLN A 421 -0.77 11.73 -18.59
C GLN A 421 -1.32 12.54 -17.40
N ASP A 422 -2.65 12.71 -17.34
CA ASP A 422 -3.35 13.37 -16.22
C ASP A 422 -3.56 12.48 -15.00
N GLY A 423 -3.07 11.23 -15.05
CA GLY A 423 -3.22 10.24 -13.97
C GLY A 423 -4.49 9.42 -14.03
N GLN A 424 -5.34 9.60 -15.04
CA GLN A 424 -6.48 8.71 -15.26
C GLN A 424 -5.98 7.33 -15.68
N VAL A 425 -6.53 6.28 -15.07
CA VAL A 425 -6.23 4.88 -15.41
C VAL A 425 -7.49 4.25 -16.02
N ILE A 426 -7.38 3.86 -17.29
CA ILE A 426 -8.46 3.19 -18.02
C ILE A 426 -8.29 1.68 -17.86
N VAL A 427 -9.37 1.01 -17.50
CA VAL A 427 -9.39 -0.46 -17.33
C VAL A 427 -10.02 -1.08 -18.58
N PHE A 428 -9.29 -1.97 -19.25
CA PHE A 428 -9.82 -2.76 -20.35
C PHE A 428 -10.13 -4.16 -19.86
N ASP A 429 -11.27 -4.70 -20.26
CA ASP A 429 -11.60 -6.10 -20.02
C ASP A 429 -10.73 -7.05 -20.89
N ALA A 430 -10.84 -8.35 -20.67
CA ALA A 430 -10.12 -9.36 -21.44
C ALA A 430 -10.45 -9.32 -22.96
N LYS A 431 -11.57 -8.73 -23.34
CA LYS A 431 -11.98 -8.58 -24.76
C LYS A 431 -11.48 -7.27 -25.36
N GLY A 432 -10.94 -6.36 -24.56
CA GLY A 432 -10.42 -5.07 -24.99
C GLY A 432 -11.48 -3.96 -25.04
N HIS A 433 -12.60 -4.14 -24.36
CA HIS A 433 -13.54 -3.06 -24.19
C HIS A 433 -13.10 -2.18 -23.01
N PRO A 434 -13.10 -0.86 -23.17
CA PRO A 434 -12.82 0.03 -22.04
C PRO A 434 -13.98 -0.07 -21.03
N GLY A 435 -13.65 -0.35 -19.78
CA GLY A 435 -14.54 -0.34 -18.65
C GLY A 435 -14.49 0.99 -17.88
N GLU A 436 -14.97 0.95 -16.66
CA GLU A 436 -14.89 2.09 -15.74
C GLU A 436 -13.43 2.41 -15.41
N ALA A 437 -13.03 3.68 -15.55
CA ALA A 437 -11.70 4.11 -15.16
C ALA A 437 -11.53 4.03 -13.64
N LEU A 438 -10.30 3.82 -13.19
CA LEU A 438 -10.00 3.95 -11.76
C LEU A 438 -10.28 5.38 -11.29
N PRO A 439 -10.70 5.58 -10.03
CA PRO A 439 -10.95 6.90 -9.48
C PRO A 439 -9.73 7.80 -9.67
N SER A 440 -9.92 8.90 -10.39
CA SER A 440 -8.85 9.89 -10.58
C SER A 440 -8.49 10.56 -9.26
N LEU A 441 -7.21 10.91 -9.10
CA LEU A 441 -6.75 11.87 -8.10
C LEU A 441 -7.16 13.28 -8.51
N ALA A 442 -8.45 13.48 -8.84
CA ALA A 442 -8.95 14.78 -9.20
C ALA A 442 -8.54 15.82 -8.14
N ALA A 443 -8.10 16.97 -8.61
CA ALA A 443 -7.69 18.09 -7.79
C ALA A 443 -8.63 18.27 -6.59
N GLY A 444 -8.09 18.21 -5.39
CA GLY A 444 -8.80 18.48 -4.15
C GLY A 444 -9.34 17.30 -3.35
N LYS A 445 -9.59 16.11 -3.91
CA LYS A 445 -10.19 15.00 -3.13
C LYS A 445 -9.33 14.51 -1.95
N LEU A 446 -8.00 14.56 -2.08
CA LEU A 446 -7.07 14.25 -0.99
C LEU A 446 -6.18 15.44 -0.62
N GLY A 447 -6.50 16.64 -1.10
CA GLY A 447 -5.71 17.86 -0.85
C GLY A 447 -4.32 17.80 -1.51
N VAL A 448 -4.19 17.08 -2.64
CA VAL A 448 -2.93 16.94 -3.37
C VAL A 448 -3.13 17.33 -4.83
N GLU A 449 -2.09 17.92 -5.43
CA GLU A 449 -2.01 18.16 -6.86
C GLU A 449 -1.02 17.15 -7.46
N PRO A 450 -1.49 16.15 -8.18
CA PRO A 450 -0.66 15.05 -8.61
C PRO A 450 0.37 15.43 -9.68
N GLY A 451 0.13 16.44 -10.50
CA GLY A 451 0.95 16.72 -11.67
C GLY A 451 0.81 15.66 -12.76
N ARG A 452 1.87 15.46 -13.56
CA ARG A 452 1.86 14.46 -14.64
C ARG A 452 2.21 13.08 -14.13
N ALA A 453 1.38 12.10 -14.51
CA ALA A 453 1.65 10.70 -14.25
C ALA A 453 2.81 10.19 -15.12
N SER A 454 3.64 9.31 -14.56
CA SER A 454 4.84 8.78 -15.22
C SER A 454 4.77 7.27 -15.47
N THR A 455 4.31 6.48 -14.52
CA THR A 455 4.35 5.02 -14.65
C THR A 455 3.32 4.33 -13.76
N LEU A 456 2.99 3.09 -14.14
CA LEU A 456 2.20 2.12 -13.37
C LEU A 456 3.11 1.02 -12.82
N HIS A 457 2.80 0.56 -11.63
CA HIS A 457 3.27 -0.73 -11.12
C HIS A 457 2.09 -1.52 -10.60
N VAL A 458 1.96 -2.77 -11.02
CA VAL A 458 0.88 -3.68 -10.58
C VAL A 458 1.50 -4.85 -9.84
N GLU A 459 1.08 -5.05 -8.60
CA GLU A 459 1.47 -6.19 -7.79
C GLU A 459 0.73 -7.47 -8.26
N PRO A 460 1.26 -8.67 -7.99
CA PRO A 460 0.61 -9.92 -8.43
C PRO A 460 -0.83 -10.09 -7.96
N ASP A 461 -1.18 -9.55 -6.79
CA ASP A 461 -2.54 -9.60 -6.25
C ASP A 461 -3.47 -8.50 -6.80
N GLY A 462 -2.96 -7.65 -7.70
CA GLY A 462 -3.71 -6.58 -8.34
C GLY A 462 -3.64 -5.23 -7.65
N ASP A 463 -2.89 -5.07 -6.56
CA ASP A 463 -2.59 -3.74 -6.03
C ASP A 463 -1.87 -2.92 -7.08
N THR A 464 -2.34 -1.71 -7.30
CA THR A 464 -1.83 -0.85 -8.37
C THR A 464 -1.26 0.43 -7.80
N LEU A 465 -0.04 0.77 -8.18
CA LEU A 465 0.63 2.01 -7.84
C LEU A 465 0.73 2.89 -9.09
N VAL A 466 0.34 4.15 -8.97
CA VAL A 466 0.52 5.18 -10.00
C VAL A 466 1.50 6.20 -9.49
N LEU A 467 2.58 6.40 -10.22
CA LEU A 467 3.62 7.38 -9.88
C LEU A 467 3.40 8.67 -10.67
N PHE A 468 3.59 9.79 -9.98
CA PHE A 468 3.57 11.13 -10.54
C PHE A 468 4.97 11.74 -10.37
N GLY A 469 5.81 11.59 -11.41
CA GLY A 469 7.23 11.88 -11.32
C GLY A 469 7.55 13.33 -10.93
N GLU A 470 6.80 14.31 -11.44
CA GLU A 470 7.02 15.72 -11.13
C GLU A 470 6.73 16.10 -9.67
N SER A 471 5.74 15.46 -9.06
CA SER A 471 5.35 15.75 -7.67
C SER A 471 5.96 14.79 -6.66
N GLY A 472 6.55 13.67 -7.12
CA GLY A 472 6.99 12.58 -6.26
C GLY A 472 5.83 11.87 -5.54
N LEU A 473 4.60 12.02 -6.04
CA LEU A 473 3.43 11.44 -5.44
C LEU A 473 3.20 10.03 -5.97
N ILE A 474 2.79 9.13 -5.08
CA ILE A 474 2.39 7.76 -5.39
C ILE A 474 0.95 7.57 -4.95
N ALA A 475 0.07 7.16 -5.87
CA ALA A 475 -1.28 6.74 -5.56
C ALA A 475 -1.35 5.21 -5.52
N ARG A 476 -2.03 4.64 -4.52
CA ARG A 476 -2.27 3.20 -4.39
C ARG A 476 -3.75 2.91 -4.57
N TYR A 477 -4.04 1.94 -5.43
CA TYR A 477 -5.37 1.39 -5.64
C TYR A 477 -5.40 -0.06 -5.22
N SER A 478 -6.48 -0.47 -4.55
CA SER A 478 -6.74 -1.87 -4.20
C SER A 478 -7.07 -2.70 -5.45
N PRO A 479 -7.00 -4.05 -5.38
CA PRO A 479 -7.26 -4.92 -6.53
C PRO A 479 -8.65 -4.76 -7.15
N ASP A 480 -9.64 -4.33 -6.37
CA ASP A 480 -10.99 -3.99 -6.85
C ASP A 480 -11.08 -2.59 -7.50
N GLY A 481 -9.96 -1.88 -7.57
CA GLY A 481 -9.82 -0.59 -8.25
C GLY A 481 -10.23 0.62 -7.42
N ARG A 482 -10.40 0.48 -6.12
CA ARG A 482 -10.67 1.62 -5.23
C ARG A 482 -9.37 2.33 -4.87
N LEU A 483 -9.40 3.66 -4.87
CA LEU A 483 -8.28 4.43 -4.36
C LEU A 483 -8.12 4.13 -2.86
N TYR A 484 -6.98 3.51 -2.50
CA TYR A 484 -6.63 3.25 -1.11
C TYR A 484 -6.10 4.51 -0.44
N GLY A 485 -5.16 5.20 -1.10
CA GLY A 485 -4.55 6.40 -0.55
C GLY A 485 -3.41 6.92 -1.42
N VAL A 486 -2.82 8.01 -0.95
CA VAL A 486 -1.66 8.64 -1.60
C VAL A 486 -0.52 8.81 -0.62
N ARG A 487 0.70 8.82 -1.14
CA ARG A 487 1.94 9.05 -0.41
C ARG A 487 2.86 9.96 -1.20
N GLY A 488 3.86 10.57 -0.54
CA GLY A 488 4.82 11.47 -1.19
C GLY A 488 4.38 12.93 -1.25
N ALA A 489 3.09 13.22 -1.12
CA ALA A 489 2.64 14.59 -0.99
C ALA A 489 3.07 15.17 0.37
N ASN A 490 3.61 16.38 0.35
CA ASN A 490 4.00 17.13 1.55
C ASN A 490 2.84 17.16 2.55
N LEU A 491 2.84 16.23 3.50
CA LEU A 491 2.08 16.39 4.73
C LEU A 491 2.76 17.52 5.48
N ARG A 492 2.37 18.77 5.18
CA ARG A 492 2.79 19.88 6.04
C ARG A 492 2.41 19.49 7.45
N ALA A 493 3.36 19.64 8.34
CA ALA A 493 3.10 19.46 9.75
C ALA A 493 1.93 20.36 10.13
N GLY A 494 0.74 19.78 10.25
CA GLY A 494 -0.45 20.48 10.67
C GLY A 494 -0.28 21.03 12.08
N THR A 495 -1.26 21.76 12.56
CA THR A 495 -1.24 22.36 13.90
C THR A 495 -1.75 21.43 15.00
N SER A 496 -2.42 20.36 14.64
CA SER A 496 -2.98 19.39 15.59
C SER A 496 -2.95 17.96 15.02
N TRP A 497 -2.56 16.98 15.85
CA TRP A 497 -2.49 15.55 15.51
C TRP A 497 -3.16 14.72 16.58
N GLN A 498 -3.79 13.64 16.14
CA GLN A 498 -4.32 12.61 17.03
C GLN A 498 -4.05 11.23 16.42
N ALA A 499 -3.82 10.25 17.26
CA ALA A 499 -3.64 8.86 16.85
C ALA A 499 -4.64 7.97 17.59
N ASP A 500 -5.20 6.98 16.87
CA ASP A 500 -6.10 5.98 17.46
C ASP A 500 -5.36 4.68 17.83
N GLY A 501 -6.10 3.76 18.47
CA GLY A 501 -5.57 2.44 18.81
C GLY A 501 -5.36 1.50 17.62
N GLN A 502 -5.61 1.95 16.39
CA GLN A 502 -5.35 1.22 15.14
C GLN A 502 -4.14 1.76 14.39
N GLY A 503 -3.41 2.75 14.96
CA GLY A 503 -2.27 3.40 14.35
C GLY A 503 -2.62 4.38 13.24
N ARG A 504 -3.91 4.75 13.09
CA ARG A 504 -4.29 5.81 12.19
C ARG A 504 -3.96 7.14 12.84
N VAL A 505 -3.54 8.11 12.02
CA VAL A 505 -3.25 9.47 12.49
C VAL A 505 -4.17 10.44 11.77
N LEU A 506 -4.88 11.22 12.55
CA LEU A 506 -5.68 12.34 12.11
C LEU A 506 -4.85 13.61 12.23
N ALA A 507 -4.74 14.37 11.15
CA ALA A 507 -3.98 15.63 11.12
C ALA A 507 -4.85 16.76 10.59
N TRP A 508 -4.80 17.91 11.26
CA TRP A 508 -5.39 19.15 10.78
C TRP A 508 -4.32 20.09 10.26
N ASP A 509 -4.54 20.62 9.06
CA ASP A 509 -3.74 21.66 8.44
C ASP A 509 -4.65 22.74 7.88
N ALA A 510 -4.27 24.03 8.03
CA ALA A 510 -5.11 25.15 7.62
C ALA A 510 -5.36 25.20 6.10
N ASP A 511 -4.37 24.76 5.31
CA ASP A 511 -4.45 24.76 3.83
C ASP A 511 -5.04 23.46 3.29
N GLN A 512 -4.69 22.33 3.92
CA GLN A 512 -5.05 20.99 3.45
C GLN A 512 -6.31 20.42 4.13
N GLY A 513 -6.77 21.07 5.21
CA GLY A 513 -7.90 20.60 6.00
C GLY A 513 -7.57 19.38 6.86
N LEU A 514 -8.61 18.59 7.15
CA LEU A 514 -8.48 17.39 7.97
C LEU A 514 -8.15 16.17 7.12
N THR A 515 -7.04 15.51 7.44
CA THR A 515 -6.57 14.33 6.71
C THR A 515 -6.40 13.13 7.63
N LEU A 516 -6.73 11.94 7.13
CA LEU A 516 -6.53 10.68 7.82
C LEU A 516 -5.41 9.90 7.13
N CYS A 517 -4.43 9.46 7.92
CA CYS A 517 -3.34 8.59 7.47
C CYS A 517 -3.43 7.24 8.19
N ASP A 518 -3.13 6.17 7.48
CA ASP A 518 -3.00 4.83 8.08
C ASP A 518 -1.65 4.64 8.79
N ALA A 519 -1.48 3.46 9.41
CA ALA A 519 -0.26 3.08 10.12
C ALA A 519 0.99 3.07 9.22
N ALA A 520 0.84 2.81 7.92
CA ALA A 520 1.93 2.81 6.95
C ALA A 520 2.24 4.21 6.35
N GLY A 521 1.49 5.23 6.73
CA GLY A 521 1.70 6.61 6.28
C GLY A 521 1.00 6.98 4.98
N TRP A 522 0.10 6.14 4.47
CA TRP A 522 -0.74 6.49 3.36
C TRP A 522 -1.84 7.45 3.79
N ARG A 523 -1.99 8.58 3.11
CA ARG A 523 -3.15 9.46 3.27
C ARG A 523 -4.35 8.79 2.62
N THR A 524 -5.25 8.26 3.43
CA THR A 524 -6.39 7.46 2.98
C THR A 524 -7.66 8.28 2.77
N ALA A 525 -7.77 9.41 3.44
CA ALA A 525 -8.90 10.30 3.28
C ALA A 525 -8.55 11.76 3.58
N ARG A 526 -9.18 12.67 2.87
CA ARG A 526 -9.45 14.05 3.30
C ARG A 526 -10.89 14.06 3.79
N LEU A 527 -11.07 14.42 5.04
CA LEU A 527 -12.40 14.44 5.64
C LEU A 527 -13.07 15.78 5.35
N GLU A 528 -14.09 15.75 4.52
CA GLU A 528 -14.95 16.92 4.30
C GLU A 528 -16.00 16.93 5.38
N LEU A 529 -15.90 17.92 6.28
CA LEU A 529 -16.78 18.02 7.44
C LEU A 529 -17.94 18.93 7.14
N PRO A 530 -19.16 18.41 7.04
CA PRO A 530 -20.33 19.26 6.86
C PRO A 530 -20.54 20.14 8.10
N VAL A 531 -20.91 21.39 7.87
CA VAL A 531 -21.44 22.30 8.88
C VAL A 531 -22.91 22.63 8.53
N SER A 532 -23.72 23.01 9.53
CA SER A 532 -25.09 23.44 9.28
C SER A 532 -25.11 24.58 8.26
N ALA A 533 -26.02 24.51 7.28
CA ALA A 533 -26.22 25.50 6.21
C ALA A 533 -25.30 25.40 4.96
N GLY A 534 -24.77 24.22 4.65
CA GLY A 534 -24.06 23.98 3.38
C GLY A 534 -22.65 24.57 3.27
N GLY A 535 -22.07 25.03 4.39
CA GLY A 535 -20.68 25.46 4.47
C GLY A 535 -19.73 24.32 4.77
N MET A 536 -18.43 24.55 4.54
CA MET A 536 -17.36 23.64 4.94
C MET A 536 -16.70 24.14 6.23
N PHE A 537 -16.21 23.20 7.03
CA PHE A 537 -15.46 23.52 8.23
C PHE A 537 -14.12 24.17 7.86
N SER A 538 -13.84 25.35 8.34
CA SER A 538 -12.70 26.17 7.87
C SER A 538 -11.59 26.38 8.90
N ALA A 539 -11.80 26.01 10.17
CA ALA A 539 -10.80 26.20 11.22
C ALA A 539 -11.04 25.25 12.39
N ALA A 540 -9.97 24.69 12.96
CA ALA A 540 -9.98 23.93 14.20
C ALA A 540 -8.89 24.46 15.13
N SER A 541 -9.18 24.60 16.42
CA SER A 541 -8.16 24.83 17.45
C SER A 541 -7.70 23.51 18.08
N ALA A 542 -8.57 22.52 18.17
CA ALA A 542 -8.27 21.20 18.72
C ALA A 542 -9.09 20.11 18.04
N ILE A 543 -8.51 18.93 17.96
CA ILE A 543 -9.16 17.69 17.49
C ILE A 543 -8.91 16.56 18.48
N ALA A 544 -9.83 15.61 18.57
CA ALA A 544 -9.58 14.35 19.26
C ALA A 544 -10.27 13.19 18.54
N LEU A 545 -9.63 12.03 18.58
CA LEU A 545 -10.11 10.79 17.98
C LEU A 545 -10.49 9.81 19.10
N ALA A 546 -11.61 9.13 18.95
CA ALA A 546 -11.98 8.07 19.88
C ALA A 546 -10.92 6.95 19.85
N PRO A 547 -10.58 6.33 21.00
CA PRO A 547 -9.56 5.29 21.08
C PRO A 547 -9.83 4.07 20.16
N ASP A 548 -11.10 3.81 19.85
CA ASP A 548 -11.54 2.75 18.93
C ASP A 548 -11.63 3.23 17.47
N GLY A 549 -11.41 4.53 17.23
CA GLY A 549 -11.44 5.14 15.90
C GLY A 549 -12.83 5.26 15.27
N THR A 550 -13.90 5.09 16.03
CA THR A 550 -15.28 5.17 15.53
C THR A 550 -15.84 6.58 15.48
N ALA A 551 -15.27 7.53 16.23
CA ALA A 551 -15.71 8.90 16.28
C ALA A 551 -14.55 9.89 16.42
N MET A 552 -14.80 11.13 16.06
CA MET A 552 -13.89 12.25 16.32
C MET A 552 -14.66 13.48 16.81
N VAL A 553 -13.96 14.34 17.52
CA VAL A 553 -14.47 15.65 17.93
C VAL A 553 -13.53 16.75 17.49
N ILE A 554 -14.10 17.89 17.12
CA ILE A 554 -13.37 19.05 16.63
C ILE A 554 -13.94 20.30 17.31
N SER A 555 -13.06 21.17 17.76
CA SER A 555 -13.45 22.49 18.23
C SER A 555 -13.63 23.45 17.06
N ASP A 556 -14.73 24.22 17.09
CA ASP A 556 -14.96 25.33 16.18
C ASP A 556 -14.68 26.65 16.95
N PRO A 557 -13.51 27.28 16.73
CA PRO A 557 -13.12 28.46 17.50
C PRO A 557 -13.97 29.70 17.18
N LYS A 558 -14.59 29.75 15.99
CA LYS A 558 -15.46 30.85 15.58
C LYS A 558 -16.83 30.80 16.29
N GLN A 559 -17.38 29.60 16.39
CA GLN A 559 -18.70 29.38 17.00
C GLN A 559 -18.57 29.03 18.50
N LYS A 560 -17.36 28.73 18.98
CA LYS A 560 -17.07 28.32 20.36
C LYS A 560 -17.90 27.09 20.78
N VAL A 561 -17.93 26.09 19.89
CA VAL A 561 -18.65 24.83 20.09
C VAL A 561 -17.74 23.63 19.74
N ILE A 562 -18.16 22.44 20.14
CA ILE A 562 -17.55 21.18 19.77
C ILE A 562 -18.49 20.47 18.80
N ARG A 563 -17.91 19.90 17.71
CA ARG A 563 -18.60 19.04 16.75
C ARG A 563 -18.10 17.64 16.86
N ARG A 564 -19.02 16.69 17.00
CA ARG A 564 -18.73 15.26 17.01
C ARG A 564 -19.20 14.63 15.71
N TYR A 565 -18.32 13.87 15.08
CA TYR A 565 -18.56 13.13 13.83
C TYR A 565 -18.35 11.65 14.06
N GLU A 566 -19.19 10.82 13.45
CA GLU A 566 -19.02 9.37 13.41
C GLU A 566 -18.15 8.97 12.19
N LEU A 567 -17.19 8.07 12.39
CA LEU A 567 -16.28 7.60 11.34
C LEU A 567 -16.64 6.16 10.91
N PRO A 568 -16.46 5.78 9.64
CA PRO A 568 -15.89 6.55 8.52
C PRO A 568 -16.90 7.49 7.82
N GLY A 569 -18.17 7.48 8.18
CA GLY A 569 -19.19 8.30 7.54
C GLY A 569 -19.35 9.65 8.24
N THR A 570 -19.07 10.74 7.55
CA THR A 570 -19.15 12.11 8.08
C THR A 570 -20.49 12.80 7.83
N GLY A 571 -21.52 12.07 7.38
CA GLY A 571 -22.82 12.64 7.02
C GLY A 571 -23.70 13.13 8.19
N LYS A 572 -23.45 12.60 9.40
CA LYS A 572 -24.15 13.01 10.61
C LYS A 572 -23.17 13.55 11.62
N PHE A 573 -23.51 14.66 12.27
CA PHE A 573 -22.70 15.24 13.31
C PHE A 573 -23.58 15.81 14.44
N LEU A 574 -23.01 15.86 15.63
CA LEU A 574 -23.61 16.45 16.81
C LEU A 574 -22.85 17.74 17.15
N VAL A 575 -23.55 18.78 17.51
CA VAL A 575 -22.97 20.05 18.00
C VAL A 575 -23.37 20.26 19.45
N PHE A 576 -22.40 20.54 20.31
CA PHE A 576 -22.63 20.85 21.72
C PHE A 576 -21.67 21.90 22.25
N GLY A 577 -21.99 22.44 23.39
CA GLY A 577 -21.38 23.65 23.89
C GLY A 577 -21.98 24.91 23.26
N GLN A 578 -21.61 26.06 23.76
CA GLN A 578 -22.01 27.38 23.24
C GLN A 578 -21.05 28.44 23.77
N PRO A 579 -21.01 29.65 23.17
CA PRO A 579 -20.19 30.74 23.67
C PRO A 579 -20.54 31.15 25.08
N GLY A 580 -19.56 31.40 25.95
CA GLY A 580 -19.71 31.91 27.30
C GLY A 580 -18.81 31.23 28.33
N SER A 581 -18.90 31.72 29.59
CA SER A 581 -18.03 31.32 30.69
C SER A 581 -18.70 30.41 31.74
N ASN A 582 -19.96 30.00 31.56
CA ASN A 582 -20.61 29.02 32.44
C ASN A 582 -20.22 27.57 32.13
N PRO A 583 -20.41 26.62 33.04
CA PRO A 583 -20.22 25.21 32.76
C PRO A 583 -20.97 24.75 31.49
N GLY A 584 -20.27 24.09 30.57
CA GLY A 584 -20.82 23.69 29.28
C GLY A 584 -20.75 24.77 28.18
N GLN A 585 -20.27 25.97 28.52
CA GLN A 585 -19.96 27.04 27.58
C GLN A 585 -18.44 27.17 27.39
N PHE A 586 -18.01 27.84 26.34
CA PHE A 586 -16.60 27.98 25.98
C PHE A 586 -16.24 29.43 25.61
N GLU A 587 -15.03 29.81 25.99
CA GLU A 587 -14.38 31.05 25.56
C GLU A 587 -13.21 30.75 24.62
N SER A 588 -12.33 29.78 24.94
CA SER A 588 -11.17 29.40 24.13
C SER A 588 -10.80 27.95 24.36
N ILE A 589 -11.37 27.04 23.55
CA ILE A 589 -11.02 25.59 23.58
C ILE A 589 -9.61 25.44 23.07
N THR A 590 -8.68 24.97 23.90
CA THR A 590 -7.27 24.76 23.55
C THR A 590 -6.94 23.30 23.24
N SER A 591 -7.60 22.35 23.88
CA SER A 591 -7.36 20.92 23.64
C SER A 591 -8.61 20.09 23.90
N LEU A 592 -8.69 18.97 23.17
CA LEU A 592 -9.74 17.97 23.28
C LEU A 592 -9.13 16.59 23.50
N ALA A 593 -9.84 15.71 24.21
CA ALA A 593 -9.54 14.28 24.28
C ALA A 593 -10.85 13.49 24.27
N MET A 594 -10.77 12.22 23.86
CA MET A 594 -11.87 11.27 23.99
C MET A 594 -11.41 10.08 24.81
N ASP A 595 -12.28 9.55 25.65
CA ASP A 595 -12.01 8.34 26.43
C ASP A 595 -12.67 7.09 25.84
N GLU A 596 -12.37 5.91 26.41
CA GLU A 596 -12.93 4.62 25.95
C GLU A 596 -14.45 4.52 26.09
N ALA A 597 -15.07 5.36 26.92
CA ALA A 597 -16.54 5.45 27.03
C ALA A 597 -17.16 6.39 25.98
N GLY A 598 -16.34 6.96 25.09
CA GLY A 598 -16.75 7.91 24.05
C GLY A 598 -17.09 9.29 24.59
N ARG A 599 -16.72 9.61 25.83
CA ARG A 599 -16.91 10.93 26.43
C ARG A 599 -15.88 11.90 25.88
N THR A 600 -16.29 13.16 25.75
CA THR A 600 -15.43 14.24 25.26
C THR A 600 -14.93 15.08 26.42
N TRP A 601 -13.61 15.22 26.51
CA TRP A 601 -12.92 16.08 27.49
C TRP A 601 -12.43 17.32 26.79
N ALA A 602 -12.70 18.48 27.35
CA ALA A 602 -12.34 19.77 26.78
C ALA A 602 -11.71 20.67 27.85
N VAL A 603 -10.57 21.24 27.49
CA VAL A 603 -9.99 22.34 28.29
C VAL A 603 -10.20 23.64 27.57
N ASP A 604 -10.53 24.63 28.37
CA ASP A 604 -10.76 26.02 27.98
C ASP A 604 -9.82 26.92 28.80
N ALA A 605 -8.84 27.52 28.11
CA ALA A 605 -7.80 28.29 28.78
C ALA A 605 -8.33 29.59 29.40
N GLU A 606 -9.23 30.27 28.67
CA GLU A 606 -9.75 31.57 29.16
C GLU A 606 -10.77 31.43 30.28
N SER A 607 -11.55 30.36 30.28
CA SER A 607 -12.45 30.07 31.40
C SER A 607 -11.82 29.22 32.49
N HIS A 608 -10.50 28.91 32.39
CA HIS A 608 -9.72 28.15 33.38
C HIS A 608 -10.38 26.82 33.75
N ARG A 609 -10.90 26.07 32.75
CA ARG A 609 -11.86 24.99 32.98
C ARG A 609 -11.47 23.69 32.27
N LEU A 610 -11.71 22.58 32.96
CA LEU A 610 -11.84 21.25 32.38
C LEU A 610 -13.31 20.83 32.44
N SER A 611 -13.87 20.47 31.28
CA SER A 611 -15.25 19.98 31.16
C SER A 611 -15.27 18.58 30.55
N VAL A 612 -16.24 17.74 30.93
CA VAL A 612 -16.49 16.44 30.31
C VAL A 612 -17.95 16.31 29.86
N PHE A 613 -18.14 15.85 28.66
CA PHE A 613 -19.45 15.66 28.04
C PHE A 613 -19.67 14.17 27.70
N ASN A 614 -20.90 13.72 27.85
CA ASN A 614 -21.35 12.40 27.41
C ASN A 614 -21.28 12.29 25.87
N PRO A 615 -21.35 11.08 25.30
CA PRO A 615 -21.40 10.89 23.84
C PRO A 615 -22.55 11.61 23.12
N ASP A 616 -23.64 11.89 23.84
CA ASP A 616 -24.79 12.65 23.36
C ASP A 616 -24.63 14.18 23.44
N GLY A 617 -23.45 14.66 23.87
CA GLY A 617 -23.14 16.07 23.98
C GLY A 617 -23.64 16.74 25.27
N THR A 618 -24.28 16.03 26.21
CA THR A 618 -24.69 16.58 27.49
C THR A 618 -23.52 16.77 28.45
N LEU A 619 -23.46 17.88 29.14
CA LEU A 619 -22.42 18.13 30.15
C LEU A 619 -22.58 17.15 31.31
N LEU A 620 -21.51 16.39 31.60
CA LEU A 620 -21.49 15.44 32.73
C LEU A 620 -20.90 16.11 33.98
N ALA A 621 -19.72 16.75 33.86
CA ALA A 621 -19.06 17.42 34.97
C ALA A 621 -18.13 18.52 34.44
N ALA A 622 -17.80 19.48 35.32
CA ALA A 622 -16.77 20.46 35.02
C ALA A 622 -16.06 20.89 36.33
N VAL A 623 -14.78 21.24 36.20
CA VAL A 623 -14.01 21.91 37.28
C VAL A 623 -13.40 23.19 36.74
N THR A 624 -13.56 24.26 37.50
CA THR A 624 -13.04 25.60 37.17
C THR A 624 -12.00 25.98 38.18
N GLY A 625 -10.87 26.49 37.74
CA GLY A 625 -9.82 27.00 38.63
C GLY A 625 -10.11 28.41 39.09
N THR A 626 -9.69 28.72 40.30
CA THR A 626 -9.71 30.08 40.85
C THR A 626 -8.29 30.60 41.09
N GLY A 627 -7.28 29.79 40.83
CA GLY A 627 -5.86 30.08 41.07
C GLY A 627 -5.46 30.09 42.55
N ARG A 628 -6.39 29.73 43.46
CA ARG A 628 -6.20 29.83 44.92
C ARG A 628 -5.64 28.56 45.56
N THR A 629 -5.81 27.41 44.92
CA THR A 629 -5.35 26.12 45.43
C THR A 629 -4.43 25.41 44.39
N THR A 630 -3.71 24.41 44.84
CA THR A 630 -2.89 23.56 43.92
C THR A 630 -3.73 22.72 42.97
N ALA A 631 -5.00 22.53 43.29
CA ALA A 631 -5.96 21.82 42.46
C ALA A 631 -6.50 22.66 41.29
N ASP A 632 -6.45 23.98 41.44
CA ASP A 632 -7.03 24.90 40.48
C ASP A 632 -6.24 24.94 39.18
N LEU A 633 -6.95 25.07 38.08
CA LEU A 633 -6.39 25.28 36.72
C LEU A 633 -6.21 26.80 36.52
N ILE A 634 -5.04 27.22 36.07
CA ILE A 634 -4.74 28.64 35.77
C ILE A 634 -4.68 28.85 34.27
N GLU A 635 -3.89 28.07 33.56
CA GLU A 635 -3.77 28.14 32.10
C GLU A 635 -3.78 26.71 31.52
N PRO A 636 -4.94 26.03 31.51
CA PRO A 636 -5.01 24.66 30.99
C PRO A 636 -4.86 24.67 29.47
N THR A 637 -3.85 23.97 28.94
CA THR A 637 -3.52 24.01 27.52
C THR A 637 -3.69 22.66 26.82
N LEU A 638 -3.38 21.53 27.48
CA LEU A 638 -3.49 20.20 26.92
C LEU A 638 -4.27 19.28 27.84
N VAL A 639 -5.03 18.35 27.24
CA VAL A 639 -5.74 17.29 27.97
C VAL A 639 -5.49 15.93 27.34
N ALA A 640 -5.32 14.91 28.18
CA ALA A 640 -5.26 13.52 27.77
C ALA A 640 -6.12 12.64 28.67
N ALA A 641 -6.88 11.76 28.06
CA ALA A 641 -7.76 10.81 28.75
C ALA A 641 -7.11 9.44 28.81
N GLY A 642 -6.89 8.95 30.03
CA GLY A 642 -6.45 7.57 30.28
C GLY A 642 -7.60 6.70 30.80
N PRO A 643 -7.33 5.40 31.05
CA PRO A 643 -8.37 4.45 31.50
C PRO A 643 -9.10 4.86 32.77
N GLU A 644 -8.37 5.44 33.73
CA GLU A 644 -8.93 5.77 35.07
C GLU A 644 -8.70 7.23 35.46
N SER A 645 -7.95 7.97 34.68
CA SER A 645 -7.51 9.31 35.07
C SER A 645 -7.38 10.23 33.86
N ILE A 646 -7.63 11.51 34.09
CA ILE A 646 -7.48 12.57 33.11
C ILE A 646 -6.31 13.44 33.53
N TYR A 647 -5.50 13.80 32.59
CA TYR A 647 -4.32 14.61 32.79
C TYR A 647 -4.45 15.92 32.02
N VAL A 648 -4.13 17.03 32.70
CA VAL A 648 -4.21 18.38 32.14
C VAL A 648 -2.88 19.08 32.35
N VAL A 649 -2.30 19.63 31.29
CA VAL A 649 -1.17 20.55 31.41
C VAL A 649 -1.70 21.92 31.82
N ASP A 650 -1.18 22.45 32.92
CA ASP A 650 -1.36 23.82 33.37
C ASP A 650 -0.10 24.62 33.02
N ALA A 651 -0.15 25.43 31.97
CA ALA A 651 1.04 26.05 31.36
C ALA A 651 1.62 27.19 32.26
N ASP A 652 0.81 27.86 33.08
CA ASP A 652 1.29 28.90 34.02
C ASP A 652 2.33 28.30 34.99
N ARG A 653 2.05 27.14 35.54
CA ARG A 653 2.93 26.47 36.50
C ARG A 653 3.84 25.42 35.86
N ILE A 654 3.62 25.13 34.60
CA ILE A 654 4.33 24.06 33.83
C ILE A 654 4.18 22.69 34.53
N GLU A 655 2.96 22.39 34.97
CA GLU A 655 2.59 21.22 35.75
C GLU A 655 1.58 20.36 34.96
N VAL A 656 1.58 19.05 35.26
CA VAL A 656 0.52 18.14 34.83
C VAL A 656 -0.34 17.78 36.03
N LYS A 657 -1.60 18.13 35.96
CA LYS A 657 -2.61 17.86 37.00
C LYS A 657 -3.41 16.61 36.62
N LYS A 658 -3.59 15.72 37.59
CA LYS A 658 -4.35 14.50 37.47
C LYS A 658 -5.74 14.66 38.08
N PHE A 659 -6.77 14.30 37.32
CA PHE A 659 -8.15 14.28 37.76
C PHE A 659 -8.76 12.91 37.64
N ARG A 660 -9.76 12.61 38.47
CA ARG A 660 -10.64 11.45 38.35
C ARG A 660 -12.07 11.90 38.23
N LEU A 661 -12.85 11.21 37.43
CA LEU A 661 -14.29 11.45 37.30
C LEU A 661 -15.04 10.54 38.25
N ASP A 662 -15.80 11.17 39.17
CA ASP A 662 -16.89 10.50 39.86
C ASP A 662 -18.18 10.74 39.04
N ALA A 663 -18.51 9.75 38.19
CA ALA A 663 -19.65 9.85 37.29
C ALA A 663 -20.99 9.85 38.03
N ALA A 664 -21.06 9.19 39.21
CA ALA A 664 -22.27 9.13 40.01
C ALA A 664 -22.53 10.46 40.70
N ALA A 665 -21.49 11.05 41.25
CA ALA A 665 -21.55 12.41 41.87
C ALA A 665 -21.51 13.53 40.81
N ARG A 666 -21.21 13.22 39.55
CA ARG A 666 -21.01 14.21 38.45
C ARG A 666 -19.97 15.27 38.81
N THR A 667 -18.86 14.82 39.39
CA THR A 667 -17.78 15.71 39.85
C THR A 667 -16.41 15.26 39.34
N LEU A 668 -15.50 16.21 39.19
CA LEU A 668 -14.09 15.97 38.89
C LEU A 668 -13.27 16.22 40.17
N VAL A 669 -12.53 15.18 40.57
CA VAL A 669 -11.74 15.22 41.80
C VAL A 669 -10.27 15.31 41.40
N HIS A 670 -9.56 16.33 41.90
CA HIS A 670 -8.12 16.43 41.76
C HIS A 670 -7.41 15.28 42.50
N ALA A 671 -6.59 14.53 41.81
CA ALA A 671 -5.94 13.33 42.30
C ALA A 671 -4.42 13.43 42.42
N GLY A 672 -3.86 14.61 42.11
CA GLY A 672 -2.43 14.91 42.27
C GLY A 672 -1.87 15.80 41.16
N THR A 673 -0.65 16.25 41.38
CA THR A 673 0.10 17.14 40.47
C THR A 673 1.51 16.60 40.30
N THR A 674 2.08 16.69 39.12
CA THR A 674 3.48 16.37 38.82
C THR A 674 4.04 17.42 37.87
N GLY A 675 5.36 17.55 37.80
CA GLY A 675 6.01 18.52 36.92
C GLY A 675 6.66 19.67 37.63
N GLY A 676 6.47 20.86 37.07
CA GLY A 676 7.13 22.11 37.47
C GLY A 676 8.30 22.44 36.52
N LYS A 677 8.64 23.74 36.48
CA LYS A 677 9.68 24.26 35.58
C LYS A 677 11.07 23.72 35.90
N GLY A 678 11.72 23.09 34.94
CA GLY A 678 13.08 22.61 35.15
C GLY A 678 13.66 21.72 34.04
N GLY A 679 14.79 21.10 34.39
CA GLY A 679 15.53 20.20 33.45
C GLY A 679 15.69 18.80 33.98
N ALA A 680 15.29 18.48 35.22
CA ALA A 680 15.36 17.13 35.77
C ALA A 680 14.27 16.20 35.17
N PRO A 681 14.41 14.88 35.27
CA PRO A 681 13.32 13.98 34.97
C PRO A 681 12.04 14.34 35.74
N GLY A 682 10.91 14.32 35.05
CA GLY A 682 9.62 14.75 35.65
C GLY A 682 9.38 16.24 35.72
N GLN A 683 10.34 17.06 35.31
CA GLN A 683 10.17 18.51 35.14
C GLN A 683 10.03 18.88 33.66
N PHE A 684 9.38 20.00 33.38
CA PHE A 684 9.07 20.44 32.01
C PHE A 684 9.49 21.89 31.77
N ARG A 685 9.48 22.31 30.49
CA ARG A 685 9.69 23.72 30.09
C ARG A 685 8.59 24.23 29.18
N ASN A 686 8.17 23.38 28.21
CA ASN A 686 7.09 23.71 27.26
C ASN A 686 6.47 22.43 26.75
N PRO A 687 5.57 21.78 27.50
CA PRO A 687 4.82 20.65 27.01
C PRO A 687 4.01 20.99 25.77
N VAL A 688 4.23 20.29 24.64
CA VAL A 688 3.58 20.52 23.34
C VAL A 688 2.67 19.37 22.92
N ALA A 689 2.79 18.21 23.55
CA ALA A 689 1.83 17.12 23.40
C ALA A 689 1.75 16.30 24.69
N LEU A 690 0.55 15.77 24.93
CA LEU A 690 0.21 14.96 26.09
C LEU A 690 -0.58 13.74 25.61
N GLY A 691 -0.31 12.58 26.18
CA GLY A 691 -1.08 11.37 25.89
C GLY A 691 -0.98 10.36 27.01
N VAL A 692 -1.89 9.39 27.00
CA VAL A 692 -1.92 8.28 27.96
C VAL A 692 -2.19 7.01 27.20
N ASP A 693 -1.38 5.98 27.44
CA ASP A 693 -1.63 4.67 26.86
C ASP A 693 -2.68 3.89 27.68
N ARG A 694 -3.15 2.77 27.12
CA ARG A 694 -4.09 1.89 27.81
C ARG A 694 -3.53 1.21 29.06
N ALA A 695 -2.21 1.18 29.22
CA ALA A 695 -1.57 0.76 30.45
C ALA A 695 -1.58 1.86 31.53
N GLY A 696 -2.07 3.05 31.20
CA GLY A 696 -2.17 4.19 32.10
C GLY A 696 -0.85 4.96 32.27
N LEU A 697 0.14 4.75 31.39
CA LEU A 697 1.36 5.53 31.38
C LEU A 697 1.13 6.89 30.72
N LEU A 698 1.63 7.92 31.35
CA LEU A 698 1.54 9.29 30.89
C LEU A 698 2.78 9.63 30.03
N TYR A 699 2.54 10.20 28.87
CA TYR A 699 3.55 10.66 27.93
C TYR A 699 3.50 12.18 27.83
N VAL A 700 4.62 12.82 28.03
CA VAL A 700 4.77 14.28 27.90
C VAL A 700 5.86 14.58 26.90
N LEU A 701 5.51 15.25 25.82
CA LEU A 701 6.44 15.74 24.82
C LEU A 701 6.76 17.21 25.10
N ASP A 702 8.02 17.53 25.30
CA ASP A 702 8.47 18.90 25.62
C ASP A 702 9.21 19.54 24.45
N GLY A 703 8.60 20.58 23.87
CA GLY A 703 9.13 21.30 22.71
C GLY A 703 10.35 22.16 23.00
N SER A 704 10.55 22.60 24.24
CA SER A 704 11.74 23.37 24.63
C SER A 704 12.88 22.51 25.13
N ARG A 705 12.57 21.37 25.75
CA ARG A 705 13.57 20.39 26.17
C ARG A 705 14.00 19.49 25.02
N GLN A 706 13.17 19.38 23.99
CA GLN A 706 13.36 18.46 22.87
C GLN A 706 13.51 17.02 23.38
N ASP A 707 12.60 16.61 24.28
CA ASP A 707 12.54 15.25 24.81
C ASP A 707 11.10 14.74 24.96
N LEU A 708 10.98 13.41 25.01
CA LEU A 708 9.78 12.68 25.40
C LEU A 708 10.01 12.10 26.79
N GLN A 709 9.12 12.38 27.72
CA GLN A 709 9.11 11.75 29.03
C GLN A 709 7.94 10.80 29.17
N VAL A 710 8.20 9.61 29.71
CA VAL A 710 7.16 8.65 30.07
C VAL A 710 7.13 8.51 31.59
N ILE A 711 5.95 8.70 32.15
CA ILE A 711 5.74 8.83 33.59
C ILE A 711 4.70 7.79 34.02
N ASP A 712 5.06 6.94 34.96
CA ASP A 712 4.08 6.10 35.66
C ASP A 712 3.41 6.92 36.75
N TYR A 713 2.17 7.31 36.51
CA TYR A 713 1.35 8.08 37.44
C TYR A 713 0.01 7.39 37.73
N ARG A 714 0.00 6.04 37.67
CA ARG A 714 -1.21 5.24 37.98
C ARG A 714 -1.53 5.31 39.48
N GLY A 715 -0.51 5.35 40.32
CA GLY A 715 -0.63 5.50 41.76
C GLY A 715 -0.85 6.97 42.23
N SER A 716 -0.54 7.20 43.49
CA SER A 716 -0.56 8.54 44.12
C SER A 716 0.70 9.36 43.81
N SER A 717 1.80 8.71 43.46
CA SER A 717 3.07 9.36 43.16
C SER A 717 3.43 9.15 41.69
N ALA A 718 3.95 10.19 41.06
CA ALA A 718 4.46 10.14 39.69
C ALA A 718 5.93 9.68 39.68
N VAL A 719 6.27 8.74 38.84
CA VAL A 719 7.65 8.27 38.65
C VAL A 719 8.01 8.34 37.17
N THR A 720 8.97 9.17 36.81
CA THR A 720 9.51 9.21 35.44
C THR A 720 10.29 7.96 35.16
N ILE A 721 9.80 7.16 34.22
CA ILE A 721 10.40 5.86 33.87
C ILE A 721 11.28 5.95 32.64
N LEU A 722 11.09 6.97 31.82
CA LEU A 722 11.91 7.21 30.62
C LEU A 722 12.01 8.71 30.34
N VAL A 723 13.21 9.15 29.95
CA VAL A 723 13.45 10.43 29.28
C VAL A 723 14.21 10.14 28.00
N LYS A 724 13.63 10.48 26.84
CA LYS A 724 14.20 10.19 25.53
C LYS A 724 14.44 11.49 24.77
N PRO A 725 15.70 11.95 24.64
CA PRO A 725 16.02 13.10 23.80
C PRO A 725 15.69 12.84 22.32
N MET A 726 15.21 13.83 21.61
CA MET A 726 14.82 13.70 20.19
C MET A 726 15.99 13.33 19.29
N LYS A 727 17.17 13.87 19.55
CA LYS A 727 18.40 13.50 18.81
C LYS A 727 18.70 12.00 18.85
N ASP A 728 18.32 11.30 19.94
CA ASP A 728 18.50 9.85 20.02
C ASP A 728 17.51 9.08 19.17
N LEU A 729 16.48 9.76 18.64
CA LEU A 729 15.49 9.25 17.71
C LEU A 729 15.76 9.74 16.27
N GLY A 730 16.89 10.41 16.03
CA GLY A 730 17.25 10.96 14.72
C GLY A 730 16.43 12.19 14.30
N LEU A 731 15.90 12.93 15.28
CA LEU A 731 15.12 14.15 15.07
C LEU A 731 15.88 15.37 15.60
N ASP A 732 16.04 16.41 14.75
CA ASP A 732 16.72 17.65 15.14
C ASP A 732 15.80 18.57 15.92
N SER A 733 14.51 18.57 15.58
CA SER A 733 13.51 19.40 16.30
C SER A 733 12.13 18.74 16.28
N ILE A 734 11.34 19.01 17.33
CA ILE A 734 9.92 18.65 17.39
C ILE A 734 9.05 19.88 17.62
N ARG A 735 7.87 19.86 17.02
CA ARG A 735 6.85 20.91 17.17
C ARG A 735 5.56 20.40 17.80
N GLY A 736 5.37 19.10 17.84
CA GLY A 736 4.20 18.45 18.38
C GLY A 736 4.18 16.96 18.08
N GLY A 737 3.09 16.29 18.42
CA GLY A 737 2.93 14.87 18.18
C GLY A 737 1.60 14.34 18.70
N ALA A 738 1.41 13.04 18.55
CA ALA A 738 0.27 12.31 19.09
C ALA A 738 0.75 11.02 19.77
N ILE A 739 0.09 10.64 20.82
CA ILE A 739 0.30 9.37 21.50
C ILE A 739 -0.95 8.52 21.31
N ALA A 740 -0.78 7.36 20.69
CA ALA A 740 -1.87 6.43 20.49
C ALA A 740 -2.19 5.64 21.78
N PRO A 741 -3.43 5.17 21.94
CA PRO A 741 -3.84 4.39 23.10
C PRO A 741 -3.04 3.09 23.31
N ASP A 742 -2.41 2.54 22.28
CA ASP A 742 -1.53 1.37 22.36
C ASP A 742 -0.08 1.71 22.73
N GLY A 743 0.21 2.99 23.00
CA GLY A 743 1.53 3.49 23.37
C GLY A 743 2.44 3.83 22.20
N GLN A 744 1.97 3.78 20.95
CA GLN A 744 2.71 4.34 19.82
C GLN A 744 2.85 5.84 19.97
N VAL A 745 4.01 6.35 19.59
CA VAL A 745 4.32 7.77 19.65
C VAL A 745 4.55 8.30 18.26
N TRP A 746 3.81 9.32 17.89
CA TRP A 746 3.95 10.03 16.62
C TRP A 746 4.51 11.41 16.89
N LEU A 747 5.67 11.70 16.31
CA LEU A 747 6.41 12.94 16.52
C LEU A 747 6.46 13.75 15.24
N ALA A 748 6.00 15.00 15.31
CA ALA A 748 6.08 15.95 14.20
C ALA A 748 7.31 16.84 14.38
N GLY A 749 8.28 16.67 13.48
CA GLY A 749 9.53 17.42 13.49
C GLY A 749 10.20 17.38 12.13
N ASP A 750 11.04 18.36 11.82
CA ASP A 750 11.82 18.46 10.57
C ASP A 750 10.97 18.33 9.30
N GLY A 751 9.71 18.82 9.35
CA GLY A 751 8.75 18.68 8.25
C GLY A 751 8.19 17.26 8.08
N ARG A 752 8.40 16.34 9.02
CA ARG A 752 8.02 14.93 8.97
C ARG A 752 7.18 14.54 10.17
N LEU A 753 6.38 13.50 9.99
CA LEU A 753 5.70 12.80 11.07
C LEU A 753 6.32 11.41 11.22
N ASN A 754 7.03 11.20 12.31
CA ASN A 754 7.76 9.97 12.58
C ASN A 754 7.03 9.13 13.63
N GLY A 755 6.80 7.85 13.33
CA GLY A 755 6.18 6.90 14.24
C GLY A 755 7.23 6.09 15.01
N PHE A 756 6.99 5.88 16.29
CA PHE A 756 7.82 5.05 17.16
C PHE A 756 6.95 4.09 17.95
N THR A 757 7.52 2.93 18.24
CA THR A 757 6.90 1.91 19.08
C THR A 757 7.88 1.45 20.17
N TRP A 758 7.35 0.79 21.18
CA TRP A 758 8.13 0.20 22.27
C TRP A 758 8.76 -1.14 21.90
#